data_bf64022cc24f8aa6470dc7c8a55fd477
#
_entry.id   bf64022cc24f8aa6470dc7c8a55fd477
#
_cell.length_a   1.000
_cell.length_b   1.000
_cell.length_c   1.000
_cell.angle_alpha   90.00
_cell.angle_beta   90.00
_cell.angle_gamma   90.00
#
_symmetry.space_group_name_H-M   'P 1'
#
loop_
_entity.id
_entity.type
_entity.pdbx_description
1 polymer ?
#
loop_
_entity_poly.entity_id
_entity_poly.type
_entity_poly.pdbx_seq_one_letter_code
_entity_poly.pdbx_strand_id
1 'polypeptide(L)'
;MKRLFLLILVLPPAAAQRKVTLMSDEALEAIRDEVSGAAAKATVRELAQMHRVQASEGYRRAAELMKERATAFGLSGVEIEKLPADGETLYRHFRAYYGWRAEAGRLWEVSPRNERLGDYGEMKVALADYSQDAEVTADLVDVGQGDSENDYRGKDVRGKIVLAGGSLPAVHRLAVEERGAAGMLSYFPNQRTGWSGDDPDLVRWGHLDPANTKNTFAFMTSPRQARALQSRLATGETIRLRAEVKARLVPDYFEVTTGVIPGTDLANEEIVFTCHLDHQSPGANDNASGAAAILEAARALSLLVKSAALPPPRRTIRFVWPPEISGSFAYLVRRPEIASRMKAGIHMDMVGGSPAATKSVFFLSRPPASIPSFVGDVGEVFFEYVKDGSRRATSRGDFTEAILSPEGTKEDFVAEMQGLDLGSDHQVFGDSAFGIPMLYFHDWPDVYIHTNKDVPENLDATKLQRVAFLGAAIGYTLASAGPAEAPALLAESAGRGAMRLGAGRARALADMSAAEGEAVHQAYREARNRIRYGLRREKEALESIVKFTGARTDLGPWNQSLESIHAGDAIAARTTYDALCRQRGIVPLADDALEPKPTAKGSRVPVRSETVQGPTNLYYYDQLAATLGEDVPPVSLDELAQFEVLNFTDGRRTVAEIRDAVSAELDPISIEAVSEYLEVLARAGVVRFRE
;
A
#
# COMPACT_ATOMS: atom_id res chain seq x y z
N MET A 1 -1.68 -54.92 -49.66
CA MET A 1 -1.91 -54.80 -48.21
C MET A 1 -1.52 -53.40 -47.73
N LYS A 2 -2.47 -52.49 -47.59
CA LYS A 2 -2.27 -51.14 -47.04
C LYS A 2 -2.47 -51.19 -45.53
N ARG A 3 -1.37 -51.00 -44.76
CA ARG A 3 -1.45 -50.86 -43.30
C ARG A 3 -1.97 -49.47 -42.93
N LEU A 4 -3.16 -49.42 -42.34
CA LEU A 4 -3.76 -48.26 -41.77
C LEU A 4 -3.10 -48.04 -40.39
N PHE A 5 -2.30 -46.97 -40.23
CA PHE A 5 -1.80 -46.54 -38.90
C PHE A 5 -2.90 -45.72 -38.24
N LEU A 6 -3.50 -46.27 -37.19
CA LEU A 6 -4.42 -45.56 -36.32
C LEU A 6 -3.53 -44.72 -35.36
N LEU A 7 -3.53 -43.39 -35.58
CA LEU A 7 -2.92 -42.44 -34.66
C LEU A 7 -3.90 -42.25 -33.48
N ILE A 8 -3.63 -42.92 -32.36
CA ILE A 8 -4.33 -42.65 -31.10
C ILE A 8 -3.73 -41.35 -30.55
N LEU A 9 -4.46 -40.23 -30.68
CA LEU A 9 -4.21 -38.98 -29.97
C LEU A 9 -4.52 -39.25 -28.50
N VAL A 10 -3.48 -39.52 -27.69
CA VAL A 10 -3.58 -39.45 -26.23
C VAL A 10 -3.60 -37.97 -25.88
N LEU A 11 -4.79 -37.41 -25.75
CA LEU A 11 -4.94 -36.10 -25.10
C LEU A 11 -4.43 -36.25 -23.66
N PRO A 12 -3.53 -35.38 -23.18
CA PRO A 12 -3.20 -35.36 -21.77
C PRO A 12 -4.47 -35.18 -20.95
N PRO A 13 -4.60 -35.84 -19.78
CA PRO A 13 -5.75 -35.63 -18.93
C PRO A 13 -5.87 -34.13 -18.67
N ALA A 14 -7.07 -33.59 -18.92
CA ALA A 14 -7.38 -32.23 -18.51
C ALA A 14 -7.01 -32.12 -17.04
N ALA A 15 -6.09 -31.21 -16.69
CA ALA A 15 -5.77 -30.94 -15.30
C ALA A 15 -7.11 -30.67 -14.59
N ALA A 16 -7.42 -31.49 -13.58
CA ALA A 16 -8.67 -31.36 -12.86
C ALA A 16 -8.81 -29.92 -12.39
N GLN A 17 -9.96 -29.34 -12.70
CA GLN A 17 -10.32 -27.98 -12.29
C GLN A 17 -10.18 -27.86 -10.79
N ARG A 18 -9.43 -26.84 -10.31
CA ARG A 18 -9.32 -26.60 -8.89
C ARG A 18 -10.63 -25.95 -8.42
N LYS A 19 -11.42 -26.70 -7.67
CA LYS A 19 -12.69 -26.23 -7.14
C LYS A 19 -12.41 -25.18 -6.06
N VAL A 20 -13.10 -24.03 -6.11
CA VAL A 20 -13.15 -23.07 -5.00
C VAL A 20 -13.96 -23.70 -3.88
N THR A 21 -13.36 -23.89 -2.72
CA THR A 21 -13.95 -24.63 -1.59
C THR A 21 -14.70 -23.72 -0.61
N LEU A 22 -14.46 -22.38 -0.69
CA LEU A 22 -14.97 -21.39 0.25
C LEU A 22 -16.28 -20.72 -0.21
N MET A 23 -16.76 -21.04 -1.41
CA MET A 23 -17.98 -20.48 -1.99
C MET A 23 -18.65 -21.52 -2.88
N SER A 24 -20.01 -21.50 -2.98
CA SER A 24 -20.70 -22.37 -3.93
C SER A 24 -20.45 -21.94 -5.38
N ASP A 25 -20.53 -22.88 -6.31
CA ASP A 25 -20.31 -22.60 -7.72
C ASP A 25 -21.33 -21.56 -8.24
N GLU A 26 -22.60 -21.62 -7.78
CA GLU A 26 -23.66 -20.67 -8.14
C GLU A 26 -23.36 -19.25 -7.66
N ALA A 27 -22.85 -19.09 -6.43
CA ALA A 27 -22.50 -17.78 -5.89
C ALA A 27 -21.26 -17.20 -6.60
N LEU A 28 -20.28 -18.05 -6.89
CA LEU A 28 -19.07 -17.68 -7.63
C LEU A 28 -19.40 -17.19 -9.04
N GLU A 29 -20.28 -17.92 -9.76
CA GLU A 29 -20.76 -17.56 -11.08
C GLU A 29 -21.56 -16.26 -11.05
N ALA A 30 -22.47 -16.11 -10.08
CA ALA A 30 -23.27 -14.90 -9.94
C ALA A 30 -22.38 -13.64 -9.78
N ILE A 31 -21.35 -13.70 -8.93
CA ILE A 31 -20.42 -12.58 -8.76
C ILE A 31 -19.61 -12.35 -10.04
N ARG A 32 -19.08 -13.40 -10.66
CA ARG A 32 -18.29 -13.31 -11.89
C ARG A 32 -19.06 -12.64 -13.02
N ASP A 33 -20.33 -13.02 -13.19
CA ASP A 33 -21.16 -12.56 -14.28
C ASP A 33 -21.71 -11.13 -14.04
N GLU A 34 -21.82 -10.70 -12.78
CA GLU A 34 -22.34 -9.38 -12.43
C GLU A 34 -21.28 -8.27 -12.48
N VAL A 35 -20.01 -8.55 -12.13
CA VAL A 35 -18.96 -7.51 -12.10
C VAL A 35 -18.60 -7.02 -13.51
N SER A 36 -18.40 -5.69 -13.65
CA SER A 36 -18.13 -5.05 -14.95
C SER A 36 -16.87 -4.18 -14.90
N GLY A 37 -15.83 -4.64 -15.59
CA GLY A 37 -14.62 -3.84 -15.78
C GLY A 37 -14.83 -2.57 -16.60
N ALA A 38 -15.76 -2.61 -17.56
CA ALA A 38 -16.14 -1.45 -18.35
C ALA A 38 -16.80 -0.37 -17.49
N ALA A 39 -17.68 -0.74 -16.55
CA ALA A 39 -18.31 0.18 -15.60
C ALA A 39 -17.27 0.80 -14.65
N ALA A 40 -16.34 -0.01 -14.13
CA ALA A 40 -15.24 0.49 -13.31
C ALA A 40 -14.38 1.47 -14.11
N LYS A 41 -13.97 1.14 -15.34
CA LYS A 41 -13.16 2.03 -16.20
C LYS A 41 -13.89 3.33 -16.55
N ALA A 42 -15.20 3.29 -16.72
CA ALA A 42 -16.01 4.50 -16.92
C ALA A 42 -15.95 5.43 -15.69
N THR A 43 -16.01 4.86 -14.48
CA THR A 43 -15.82 5.63 -13.24
C THR A 43 -14.42 6.25 -13.15
N VAL A 44 -13.37 5.50 -13.50
CA VAL A 44 -12.00 6.05 -13.57
C VAL A 44 -11.93 7.25 -14.50
N ARG A 45 -12.51 7.17 -15.70
CA ARG A 45 -12.50 8.29 -16.67
C ARG A 45 -13.11 9.58 -16.11
N GLU A 46 -14.14 9.48 -15.27
CA GLU A 46 -14.74 10.65 -14.64
C GLU A 46 -13.89 11.19 -13.49
N LEU A 47 -13.39 10.31 -12.62
CA LEU A 47 -12.52 10.70 -11.50
C LEU A 47 -11.21 11.34 -11.98
N ALA A 48 -10.60 10.82 -13.04
CA ALA A 48 -9.34 11.33 -13.59
C ALA A 48 -9.44 12.77 -14.12
N GLN A 49 -10.65 13.28 -14.40
CA GLN A 49 -10.88 14.67 -14.78
C GLN A 49 -10.88 15.64 -13.58
N MET A 50 -10.97 15.11 -12.37
CA MET A 50 -11.05 15.90 -11.14
C MET A 50 -9.65 15.98 -10.50
N HIS A 51 -9.22 17.20 -10.19
CA HIS A 51 -8.00 17.42 -9.41
C HIS A 51 -8.33 17.24 -7.93
N ARG A 52 -8.14 16.02 -7.41
CA ARG A 52 -8.67 15.53 -6.14
C ARG A 52 -7.69 15.67 -4.97
N VAL A 53 -7.00 16.80 -4.88
CA VAL A 53 -6.11 17.07 -3.74
C VAL A 53 -6.91 17.02 -2.43
N GLN A 54 -6.34 16.49 -1.37
CA GLN A 54 -7.00 16.35 -0.06
C GLN A 54 -7.56 17.71 0.42
N ALA A 55 -8.75 17.70 1.00
CA ALA A 55 -9.43 18.88 1.49
C ALA A 55 -9.55 20.00 0.43
N SER A 56 -9.94 19.63 -0.81
CA SER A 56 -10.12 20.56 -1.93
C SER A 56 -11.52 20.45 -2.55
N GLU A 57 -11.87 21.42 -3.39
CA GLU A 57 -13.12 21.38 -4.15
C GLU A 57 -13.17 20.18 -5.13
N GLY A 58 -12.04 19.85 -5.76
CA GLY A 58 -11.94 18.69 -6.66
C GLY A 58 -12.17 17.38 -5.93
N TYR A 59 -11.65 17.25 -4.71
CA TYR A 59 -11.91 16.09 -3.85
C TYR A 59 -13.39 16.00 -3.46
N ARG A 60 -13.98 17.12 -3.04
CA ARG A 60 -15.42 17.18 -2.69
C ARG A 60 -16.31 16.70 -3.83
N ARG A 61 -16.02 17.11 -5.06
CA ARG A 61 -16.77 16.65 -6.25
C ARG A 61 -16.65 15.14 -6.45
N ALA A 62 -15.46 14.58 -6.23
CA ALA A 62 -15.26 13.14 -6.28
C ALA A 62 -16.02 12.40 -5.16
N ALA A 63 -16.01 12.93 -3.94
CA ALA A 63 -16.75 12.39 -2.81
C ALA A 63 -18.28 12.40 -3.07
N GLU A 64 -18.79 13.48 -3.65
CA GLU A 64 -20.21 13.58 -4.06
C GLU A 64 -20.56 12.57 -5.16
N LEU A 65 -19.68 12.37 -6.15
CA LEU A 65 -19.85 11.32 -7.18
C LEU A 65 -19.92 9.92 -6.57
N MET A 66 -19.03 9.61 -5.62
CA MET A 66 -19.06 8.32 -4.92
C MET A 66 -20.35 8.15 -4.13
N LYS A 67 -20.80 9.19 -3.41
CA LYS A 67 -22.06 9.18 -2.67
C LYS A 67 -23.26 8.97 -3.59
N GLU A 68 -23.33 9.69 -4.70
CA GLU A 68 -24.42 9.56 -5.69
C GLU A 68 -24.50 8.13 -6.22
N ARG A 69 -23.38 7.57 -6.66
CA ARG A 69 -23.33 6.22 -7.21
C ARG A 69 -23.63 5.14 -6.17
N ALA A 70 -23.01 5.25 -4.99
CA ALA A 70 -23.29 4.29 -3.91
C ALA A 70 -24.78 4.30 -3.51
N THR A 71 -25.41 5.47 -3.50
CA THR A 71 -26.86 5.60 -3.26
C THR A 71 -27.68 4.97 -4.38
N ALA A 72 -27.33 5.24 -5.64
CA ALA A 72 -28.00 4.68 -6.80
C ALA A 72 -27.88 3.15 -6.87
N PHE A 73 -26.75 2.60 -6.46
CA PHE A 73 -26.53 1.15 -6.34
C PHE A 73 -27.24 0.55 -5.13
N GLY A 74 -27.80 1.42 -4.27
CA GLY A 74 -28.69 1.06 -3.17
C GLY A 74 -27.96 0.57 -1.92
N LEU A 75 -26.77 1.08 -1.66
CA LEU A 75 -26.16 0.95 -0.36
C LEU A 75 -27.00 1.69 0.68
N SER A 76 -26.94 1.23 1.91
CA SER A 76 -27.62 1.86 3.06
C SER A 76 -26.66 2.81 3.77
N GLY A 77 -27.22 3.83 4.44
CA GLY A 77 -26.43 4.76 5.28
C GLY A 77 -25.34 5.50 4.52
N VAL A 78 -25.58 5.81 3.23
CA VAL A 78 -24.58 6.52 2.42
C VAL A 78 -24.48 7.98 2.87
N GLU A 79 -23.30 8.38 3.29
CA GLU A 79 -23.02 9.73 3.80
C GLU A 79 -21.61 10.20 3.43
N ILE A 80 -21.38 11.50 3.52
CA ILE A 80 -20.05 12.10 3.51
C ILE A 80 -19.82 12.66 4.91
N GLU A 81 -18.89 12.06 5.63
CA GLU A 81 -18.43 12.57 6.92
C GLU A 81 -17.40 13.66 6.70
N LYS A 82 -17.59 14.81 7.37
CA LYS A 82 -16.71 15.97 7.28
C LYS A 82 -15.87 16.09 8.53
N LEU A 83 -14.58 15.85 8.37
CA LEU A 83 -13.59 15.91 9.44
C LEU A 83 -12.72 17.15 9.23
N PRO A 84 -12.62 18.10 10.18
CA PRO A 84 -11.89 19.35 9.99
C PRO A 84 -10.46 19.16 9.50
N ALA A 85 -10.08 19.91 8.44
CA ALA A 85 -8.75 20.08 7.90
C ALA A 85 -8.41 21.57 7.93
N ASP A 86 -8.12 22.10 9.14
CA ASP A 86 -8.13 23.53 9.46
C ASP A 86 -6.80 24.05 10.01
N GLY A 87 -5.77 23.21 10.06
CA GLY A 87 -4.46 23.54 10.63
C GLY A 87 -4.41 23.52 12.17
N GLU A 88 -5.54 23.28 12.84
CA GLU A 88 -5.67 23.38 14.31
C GLU A 88 -6.17 22.09 14.96
N THR A 89 -7.14 21.41 14.34
CA THR A 89 -7.77 20.21 14.89
C THR A 89 -6.76 19.08 15.09
N LEU A 90 -6.81 18.48 16.30
CA LEU A 90 -5.99 17.32 16.64
C LEU A 90 -6.78 16.02 16.53
N TYR A 91 -6.24 15.09 15.76
CA TYR A 91 -6.63 13.69 15.73
C TYR A 91 -5.58 12.90 16.50
N ARG A 92 -5.77 12.72 17.80
CA ARG A 92 -4.75 12.23 18.74
C ARG A 92 -3.48 13.09 18.67
N HIS A 93 -2.37 12.54 18.19
CA HIS A 93 -1.09 13.24 18.02
C HIS A 93 -0.98 14.00 16.69
N PHE A 94 -1.80 13.64 15.68
CA PHE A 94 -1.79 14.26 14.37
C PHE A 94 -2.55 15.58 14.38
N ARG A 95 -1.87 16.67 14.00
CA ARG A 95 -2.50 17.94 13.73
C ARG A 95 -2.92 17.99 12.26
N ALA A 96 -4.21 18.20 12.00
CA ALA A 96 -4.72 18.39 10.65
C ALA A 96 -4.04 19.59 9.97
N TYR A 97 -3.82 19.46 8.70
CA TYR A 97 -3.32 20.57 7.86
C TYR A 97 -4.48 21.29 7.16
N TYR A 98 -4.14 22.33 6.41
CA TYR A 98 -5.13 23.11 5.66
C TYR A 98 -5.54 22.41 4.36
N GLY A 99 -6.74 22.72 3.90
CA GLY A 99 -7.14 22.48 2.52
C GLY A 99 -6.49 23.48 1.56
N TRP A 100 -6.59 23.19 0.27
CA TRP A 100 -6.00 24.01 -0.78
C TRP A 100 -7.00 24.38 -1.87
N ARG A 101 -6.95 25.65 -2.30
CA ARG A 101 -7.74 26.15 -3.43
C ARG A 101 -6.84 26.83 -4.43
N ALA A 102 -6.79 26.29 -5.65
CA ALA A 102 -6.06 26.88 -6.78
C ALA A 102 -7.03 27.22 -7.91
N GLU A 103 -6.99 28.46 -8.34
CA GLU A 103 -7.79 28.98 -9.44
C GLU A 103 -6.98 29.09 -10.73
N ALA A 104 -5.70 29.48 -10.62
CA ALA A 104 -4.80 29.64 -11.76
C ALA A 104 -3.33 29.47 -11.36
N GLY A 105 -2.52 29.00 -12.31
CA GLY A 105 -1.07 28.98 -12.21
C GLY A 105 -0.48 29.02 -13.63
N ARG A 106 0.30 30.06 -13.96
CA ARG A 106 0.93 30.22 -15.27
C ARG A 106 2.37 30.62 -15.09
N LEU A 107 3.25 29.98 -15.85
CA LEU A 107 4.66 30.29 -15.90
C LEU A 107 5.08 30.58 -17.34
N TRP A 108 5.67 31.74 -17.55
CA TRP A 108 6.15 32.22 -18.84
C TRP A 108 7.65 32.52 -18.78
N GLU A 109 8.38 32.15 -19.80
CA GLU A 109 9.63 32.84 -20.13
C GLU A 109 9.24 34.14 -20.87
N VAL A 110 9.63 35.29 -20.32
CA VAL A 110 9.31 36.62 -20.90
C VAL A 110 10.51 37.27 -21.57
N SER A 111 11.71 36.74 -21.33
CA SER A 111 12.95 37.18 -21.96
C SER A 111 14.01 36.07 -21.88
N PRO A 112 14.82 35.86 -22.93
CA PRO A 112 14.80 36.52 -24.25
C PRO A 112 13.70 35.98 -25.19
N ARG A 113 13.03 34.91 -24.79
CA ARG A 113 11.88 34.33 -25.51
C ARG A 113 10.58 34.80 -24.91
N ASN A 114 9.48 34.59 -25.63
CA ASN A 114 8.13 34.76 -25.11
C ASN A 114 7.44 33.40 -25.28
N GLU A 115 7.61 32.53 -24.28
CA GLU A 115 7.16 31.13 -24.33
C GLU A 115 6.51 30.70 -23.00
N ARG A 116 5.39 30.00 -23.09
CA ARG A 116 4.72 29.46 -21.91
C ARG A 116 5.39 28.14 -21.49
N LEU A 117 5.85 28.07 -20.26
CA LEU A 117 6.54 26.92 -19.69
C LEU A 117 5.62 26.00 -18.87
N GLY A 118 4.54 26.53 -18.31
CA GLY A 118 3.56 25.76 -17.55
C GLY A 118 2.23 26.47 -17.41
N ASP A 119 1.13 25.70 -17.39
CA ASP A 119 -0.23 26.20 -17.17
C ASP A 119 -1.06 25.17 -16.40
N TYR A 120 -1.44 25.51 -15.18
CA TYR A 120 -2.31 24.69 -14.32
C TYR A 120 -3.69 24.42 -14.94
N GLY A 121 -4.18 25.31 -15.79
CA GLY A 121 -5.45 25.12 -16.50
C GLY A 121 -5.40 23.97 -17.52
N GLU A 122 -4.25 23.77 -18.15
CA GLU A 122 -4.04 22.72 -19.16
C GLU A 122 -3.49 21.41 -18.53
N MET A 123 -2.60 21.53 -17.55
CA MET A 123 -1.98 20.38 -16.89
C MET A 123 -1.88 20.66 -15.39
N LYS A 124 -2.72 19.99 -14.62
CA LYS A 124 -2.86 20.24 -13.18
C LYS A 124 -1.54 20.04 -12.41
N VAL A 125 -0.79 19.01 -12.74
CA VAL A 125 0.52 18.74 -12.11
C VAL A 125 1.60 19.78 -12.45
N ALA A 126 1.34 20.74 -13.35
CA ALA A 126 2.29 21.81 -13.64
C ALA A 126 2.47 22.79 -12.47
N LEU A 127 1.51 22.89 -11.55
CA LEU A 127 1.62 23.66 -10.31
C LEU A 127 1.66 22.68 -9.14
N ALA A 128 2.69 22.79 -8.31
CA ALA A 128 2.75 21.99 -7.08
C ALA A 128 1.60 22.36 -6.15
N ASP A 129 0.99 21.34 -5.53
CA ASP A 129 -0.06 21.55 -4.54
C ASP A 129 0.46 22.37 -3.38
N TYR A 130 -0.45 23.06 -2.70
CA TYR A 130 -0.19 23.96 -1.58
C TYR A 130 0.69 25.17 -1.93
N SER A 131 0.93 25.45 -3.23
CA SER A 131 1.42 26.75 -3.71
C SER A 131 0.45 27.85 -3.32
N GLN A 132 0.96 29.07 -3.08
CA GLN A 132 0.16 30.22 -2.68
C GLN A 132 0.26 31.35 -3.70
N ASP A 133 -0.58 32.37 -3.53
CA ASP A 133 -0.67 33.55 -4.40
C ASP A 133 0.69 34.16 -4.70
N ALA A 134 0.97 34.38 -5.98
CA ALA A 134 2.19 35.03 -6.39
C ALA A 134 2.01 35.75 -7.75
N GLU A 135 2.61 36.94 -7.87
CA GLU A 135 2.87 37.62 -9.13
C GLU A 135 4.32 38.06 -9.13
N VAL A 136 5.18 37.30 -9.83
CA VAL A 136 6.63 37.47 -9.78
C VAL A 136 7.19 37.51 -11.19
N THR A 137 8.08 38.48 -11.46
CA THR A 137 8.93 38.48 -12.66
C THR A 137 10.38 38.52 -12.19
N ALA A 138 11.15 37.46 -12.44
CA ALA A 138 12.50 37.30 -11.92
C ALA A 138 13.38 36.46 -12.85
N ASP A 139 14.69 36.58 -12.66
CA ASP A 139 15.64 35.76 -13.38
C ASP A 139 15.66 34.33 -12.86
N LEU A 140 15.90 33.37 -13.75
CA LEU A 140 16.05 31.97 -13.43
C LEU A 140 17.48 31.64 -13.05
N VAL A 141 17.68 30.91 -11.96
CA VAL A 141 19.00 30.43 -11.49
C VAL A 141 18.97 28.91 -11.36
N ASP A 142 19.86 28.23 -12.07
CA ASP A 142 20.03 26.78 -11.92
C ASP A 142 20.86 26.48 -10.65
N VAL A 143 20.26 25.75 -9.70
CA VAL A 143 20.91 25.32 -8.46
C VAL A 143 21.26 23.83 -8.47
N GLY A 144 21.05 23.14 -9.58
CA GLY A 144 21.28 21.69 -9.67
C GLY A 144 20.23 20.92 -8.88
N GLN A 145 20.62 20.08 -7.91
CA GLN A 145 19.65 19.43 -7.06
C GLN A 145 18.96 20.43 -6.11
N GLY A 146 19.72 21.37 -5.55
CA GLY A 146 19.19 22.40 -4.66
C GLY A 146 18.77 21.90 -3.28
N ASP A 147 19.10 20.68 -2.92
CA ASP A 147 18.77 20.04 -1.63
C ASP A 147 19.93 19.99 -0.64
N SER A 148 21.07 20.62 -1.00
CA SER A 148 22.24 20.77 -0.14
C SER A 148 22.79 22.19 -0.13
N GLU A 149 23.44 22.58 0.98
CA GLU A 149 24.12 23.87 1.12
C GLU A 149 25.13 24.15 -0.02
N ASN A 150 25.78 23.09 -0.51
CA ASN A 150 26.80 23.21 -1.55
C ASN A 150 26.24 23.68 -2.88
N ASP A 151 24.97 23.38 -3.18
CA ASP A 151 24.31 23.72 -4.44
C ASP A 151 24.15 25.24 -4.62
N TYR A 152 24.20 25.99 -3.52
CA TYR A 152 24.02 27.45 -3.49
C TYR A 152 25.35 28.22 -3.43
N ARG A 153 26.51 27.54 -3.36
CA ARG A 153 27.81 28.23 -3.29
C ARG A 153 28.06 29.11 -4.52
N GLY A 154 28.29 30.39 -4.27
CA GLY A 154 28.55 31.38 -5.33
C GLY A 154 27.32 31.75 -6.16
N LYS A 155 26.14 31.33 -5.76
CA LYS A 155 24.88 31.66 -6.46
C LYS A 155 24.06 32.63 -5.59
N ASP A 156 23.68 33.76 -6.16
CA ASP A 156 22.68 34.66 -5.58
C ASP A 156 21.29 34.27 -6.06
N VAL A 157 20.43 33.78 -5.15
CA VAL A 157 19.07 33.36 -5.45
C VAL A 157 18.00 34.28 -4.87
N ARG A 158 18.40 35.31 -4.11
CA ARG A 158 17.47 36.25 -3.46
C ARG A 158 16.60 36.95 -4.50
N GLY A 159 15.27 36.80 -4.33
CA GLY A 159 14.26 37.39 -5.22
C GLY A 159 14.23 36.76 -6.62
N LYS A 160 14.91 35.65 -6.86
CA LYS A 160 14.96 34.91 -8.13
C LYS A 160 14.13 33.65 -8.07
N ILE A 161 13.85 33.05 -9.25
CA ILE A 161 13.23 31.73 -9.33
C ILE A 161 14.36 30.71 -9.49
N VAL A 162 14.35 29.65 -8.68
CA VAL A 162 15.37 28.59 -8.76
C VAL A 162 14.89 27.43 -9.62
N LEU A 163 15.77 26.90 -10.49
CA LEU A 163 15.59 25.65 -11.21
C LEU A 163 16.29 24.55 -10.42
N ALA A 164 15.54 23.54 -9.94
CA ALA A 164 16.05 22.51 -9.05
C ALA A 164 15.51 21.12 -9.38
N GLY A 165 16.34 20.07 -9.14
CA GLY A 165 15.98 18.66 -9.33
C GLY A 165 15.77 17.88 -8.02
N GLY A 166 16.07 18.47 -6.88
CA GLY A 166 15.92 17.84 -5.56
C GLY A 166 14.50 17.88 -5.01
N SER A 167 14.32 17.32 -3.84
CA SER A 167 13.02 17.24 -3.18
C SER A 167 12.47 18.64 -2.88
N LEU A 168 11.20 18.89 -3.22
CA LEU A 168 10.56 20.19 -3.05
C LEU A 168 10.65 20.76 -1.63
N PRO A 169 10.37 20.00 -0.56
CA PRO A 169 10.51 20.51 0.80
C PRO A 169 11.94 20.98 1.14
N ALA A 170 12.95 20.21 0.73
CA ALA A 170 14.35 20.58 0.98
C ALA A 170 14.76 21.83 0.17
N VAL A 171 14.38 21.88 -1.11
CA VAL A 171 14.64 23.04 -1.97
C VAL A 171 13.90 24.29 -1.44
N HIS A 172 12.64 24.15 -1.01
CA HIS A 172 11.86 25.24 -0.43
C HIS A 172 12.55 25.82 0.81
N ARG A 173 12.94 24.98 1.74
CA ARG A 173 13.67 25.40 2.96
C ARG A 173 14.95 26.15 2.59
N LEU A 174 15.83 25.55 1.77
CA LEU A 174 17.15 26.11 1.47
C LEU A 174 17.08 27.32 0.56
N ALA A 175 16.28 27.30 -0.49
CA ALA A 175 16.20 28.41 -1.46
C ALA A 175 15.28 29.54 -0.98
N VAL A 176 14.07 29.20 -0.52
CA VAL A 176 13.04 30.21 -0.23
C VAL A 176 13.18 30.74 1.20
N GLU A 177 13.12 29.87 2.20
CA GLU A 177 13.07 30.30 3.60
C GLU A 177 14.40 30.87 4.07
N GLU A 178 15.53 30.22 3.75
CA GLU A 178 16.85 30.63 4.23
C GLU A 178 17.51 31.70 3.35
N ARG A 179 17.27 31.62 2.00
CA ARG A 179 17.98 32.50 1.05
C ARG A 179 17.10 33.52 0.32
N GLY A 180 15.77 33.43 0.52
CA GLY A 180 14.83 34.42 0.01
C GLY A 180 14.59 34.35 -1.50
N ALA A 181 14.67 33.15 -2.10
CA ALA A 181 14.19 32.95 -3.46
C ALA A 181 12.70 33.24 -3.55
N ALA A 182 12.26 33.76 -4.71
CA ALA A 182 10.85 34.13 -4.91
C ALA A 182 9.94 32.92 -5.20
N GLY A 183 10.49 31.83 -5.74
CA GLY A 183 9.76 30.60 -6.05
C GLY A 183 10.65 29.59 -6.77
N MET A 184 10.03 28.50 -7.22
CA MET A 184 10.73 27.35 -7.74
C MET A 184 10.17 26.89 -9.08
N LEU A 185 11.05 26.37 -9.95
CA LEU A 185 10.74 25.53 -11.10
C LEU A 185 11.44 24.19 -10.88
N SER A 186 10.68 23.14 -10.64
CA SER A 186 11.22 21.84 -10.26
C SER A 186 11.15 20.86 -11.44
N TYR A 187 12.25 20.13 -11.64
CA TYR A 187 12.31 18.95 -12.50
C TYR A 187 12.56 17.67 -11.71
N PHE A 188 12.03 17.61 -10.49
CA PHE A 188 12.17 16.45 -9.63
C PHE A 188 11.83 15.17 -10.41
N PRO A 189 12.73 14.17 -10.46
CA PRO A 189 12.56 13.03 -11.33
C PRO A 189 11.41 12.13 -10.89
N ASN A 190 10.84 11.39 -11.85
CA ASN A 190 9.88 10.34 -11.52
C ASN A 190 10.53 9.27 -10.65
N GLN A 191 9.70 8.51 -9.92
CA GLN A 191 10.17 7.40 -9.11
C GLN A 191 10.86 6.36 -10.00
N ARG A 192 11.98 5.83 -9.52
CA ARG A 192 12.63 4.67 -10.13
C ARG A 192 11.84 3.43 -9.76
N THR A 193 10.99 2.98 -10.68
CA THR A 193 10.11 1.82 -10.48
C THR A 193 10.67 0.52 -11.08
N GLY A 194 12.00 0.39 -11.15
CA GLY A 194 12.66 -0.76 -11.76
C GLY A 194 12.68 -0.77 -13.29
N TRP A 195 12.03 0.19 -13.94
CA TRP A 195 12.04 0.37 -15.39
C TRP A 195 13.30 1.11 -15.83
N SER A 196 14.03 0.55 -16.79
CA SER A 196 15.20 1.20 -17.37
C SER A 196 14.76 2.07 -18.56
N GLY A 197 14.72 3.35 -18.39
CA GLY A 197 14.41 4.33 -19.44
C GLY A 197 13.60 5.49 -18.89
N ASP A 198 14.17 6.68 -18.94
CA ASP A 198 13.48 7.90 -18.55
C ASP A 198 12.63 8.38 -19.72
N ASP A 199 11.34 8.53 -19.54
CA ASP A 199 10.53 9.35 -20.42
C ASP A 199 10.82 10.83 -20.09
N PRO A 200 11.53 11.55 -20.99
CA PRO A 200 11.97 12.91 -20.69
C PRO A 200 10.82 13.93 -20.67
N ASP A 201 9.62 13.53 -21.05
CA ASP A 201 8.44 14.38 -21.13
C ASP A 201 7.47 14.17 -19.96
N LEU A 202 7.80 13.28 -19.01
CA LEU A 202 7.04 13.14 -17.78
C LEU A 202 7.18 14.40 -16.93
N VAL A 203 6.04 14.91 -16.47
CA VAL A 203 5.97 15.94 -15.43
C VAL A 203 5.46 15.26 -14.18
N ARG A 204 6.33 15.14 -13.19
CA ARG A 204 5.94 14.60 -11.89
C ARG A 204 5.16 15.63 -11.09
N TRP A 205 4.23 15.15 -10.27
CA TRP A 205 3.57 15.99 -9.28
C TRP A 205 4.54 16.62 -8.28
N GLY A 206 4.10 17.66 -7.59
CA GLY A 206 4.85 18.26 -6.49
C GLY A 206 3.92 18.74 -5.39
N HIS A 207 4.44 18.75 -4.16
CA HIS A 207 3.73 19.25 -2.98
C HIS A 207 4.64 20.18 -2.19
N LEU A 208 4.07 21.29 -1.73
CA LEU A 208 4.62 22.10 -0.64
C LEU A 208 3.98 21.65 0.67
N ASP A 209 4.49 22.11 1.79
CA ASP A 209 3.97 21.73 3.10
C ASP A 209 2.57 22.37 3.33
N PRO A 210 1.50 21.56 3.48
CA PRO A 210 0.13 22.08 3.69
C PRO A 210 -0.07 22.76 5.06
N ALA A 211 0.85 22.59 5.99
CA ALA A 211 0.84 23.28 7.28
C ALA A 211 1.60 24.62 7.25
N ASN A 212 2.41 24.87 6.23
CA ASN A 212 3.25 26.06 6.13
C ASN A 212 2.52 27.21 5.44
N THR A 213 1.99 28.14 6.22
CA THR A 213 1.31 29.35 5.70
C THR A 213 2.24 30.36 5.02
N LYS A 214 3.56 30.11 5.02
CA LYS A 214 4.56 30.96 4.34
C LYS A 214 5.05 30.34 3.04
N ASN A 215 4.38 29.31 2.52
CA ASN A 215 4.68 28.76 1.21
C ASN A 215 4.68 29.85 0.15
N THR A 216 5.55 29.71 -0.85
CA THR A 216 5.50 30.42 -2.11
C THR A 216 4.87 29.51 -3.18
N PHE A 217 5.37 29.58 -4.41
CA PHE A 217 4.94 28.70 -5.49
C PHE A 217 6.06 27.80 -5.98
N ALA A 218 5.66 26.63 -6.50
CA ALA A 218 6.53 25.77 -7.27
C ALA A 218 5.80 25.32 -8.55
N PHE A 219 6.45 25.52 -9.70
CA PHE A 219 6.03 24.89 -10.95
C PHE A 219 6.81 23.60 -11.17
N MET A 220 6.13 22.61 -11.75
CA MET A 220 6.74 21.34 -12.13
C MET A 220 6.97 21.32 -13.63
N THR A 221 8.12 20.80 -14.05
CA THR A 221 8.50 20.74 -15.46
C THR A 221 9.11 19.40 -15.82
N SER A 222 9.11 19.08 -17.12
CA SER A 222 9.72 17.84 -17.59
C SER A 222 11.25 17.92 -17.60
N PRO A 223 11.96 16.78 -17.48
CA PRO A 223 13.41 16.72 -17.63
C PRO A 223 13.91 17.28 -18.96
N ARG A 224 13.15 17.15 -20.06
CA ARG A 224 13.49 17.73 -21.36
C ARG A 224 13.51 19.25 -21.31
N GLN A 225 12.46 19.86 -20.77
CA GLN A 225 12.36 21.32 -20.65
C GLN A 225 13.44 21.87 -19.71
N ALA A 226 13.66 21.21 -18.58
CA ALA A 226 14.71 21.59 -17.64
C ALA A 226 16.11 21.58 -18.27
N ARG A 227 16.47 20.48 -18.98
CA ARG A 227 17.76 20.40 -19.69
C ARG A 227 17.92 21.50 -20.74
N ALA A 228 16.86 21.86 -21.44
CA ALA A 228 16.92 22.97 -22.42
C ALA A 228 17.20 24.31 -21.72
N LEU A 229 16.56 24.59 -20.58
CA LEU A 229 16.82 25.79 -19.77
C LEU A 229 18.25 25.79 -19.21
N GLN A 230 18.69 24.69 -18.64
CA GLN A 230 20.04 24.52 -18.09
C GLN A 230 21.13 24.75 -19.13
N SER A 231 20.98 24.19 -20.35
CA SER A 231 21.94 24.38 -21.43
C SER A 231 22.09 25.85 -21.81
N ARG A 232 21.02 26.61 -21.83
CA ARG A 232 21.01 28.05 -22.12
C ARG A 232 21.64 28.86 -20.99
N LEU A 233 21.30 28.57 -19.74
CA LEU A 233 21.91 29.21 -18.57
C LEU A 233 23.43 28.96 -18.50
N ALA A 234 23.88 27.74 -18.87
CA ALA A 234 25.30 27.38 -18.90
C ALA A 234 26.10 28.17 -19.98
N THR A 235 25.47 28.67 -21.04
CA THR A 235 26.10 29.54 -22.02
C THR A 235 26.14 31.02 -21.61
N GLY A 236 25.62 31.34 -20.40
CA GLY A 236 25.56 32.70 -19.87
C GLY A 236 24.32 33.49 -20.32
N GLU A 237 23.32 32.84 -20.92
CA GLU A 237 22.06 33.48 -21.25
C GLU A 237 21.27 33.83 -20.01
N THR A 238 20.75 35.04 -19.92
CA THR A 238 19.86 35.45 -18.81
C THR A 238 18.42 35.11 -19.19
N ILE A 239 17.79 34.17 -18.47
CA ILE A 239 16.39 33.79 -18.67
C ILE A 239 15.54 34.46 -17.62
N ARG A 240 14.53 35.20 -18.04
CA ARG A 240 13.59 35.88 -17.14
C ARG A 240 12.22 35.24 -17.21
N LEU A 241 11.70 34.82 -16.06
CA LEU A 241 10.41 34.17 -15.94
C LEU A 241 9.39 35.10 -15.30
N ARG A 242 8.11 34.94 -15.70
CA ARG A 242 6.96 35.53 -15.04
C ARG A 242 6.05 34.40 -14.56
N ALA A 243 5.83 34.37 -13.25
CA ALA A 243 4.90 33.47 -12.58
C ALA A 243 3.66 34.24 -12.13
N GLU A 244 2.48 33.74 -12.45
CA GLU A 244 1.18 34.21 -11.98
C GLU A 244 0.47 33.04 -11.33
N VAL A 245 0.27 33.08 -10.01
CA VAL A 245 -0.39 32.02 -9.23
C VAL A 245 -1.53 32.65 -8.43
N LYS A 246 -2.71 32.05 -8.51
CA LYS A 246 -3.87 32.31 -7.64
C LYS A 246 -4.22 31.03 -6.92
N ALA A 247 -3.68 30.87 -5.73
CA ALA A 247 -3.88 29.70 -4.89
C ALA A 247 -3.65 30.04 -3.42
N ARG A 248 -4.36 29.38 -2.52
CA ARG A 248 -4.25 29.64 -1.08
C ARG A 248 -4.57 28.41 -0.24
N LEU A 249 -3.96 28.34 0.92
CA LEU A 249 -4.39 27.45 1.99
C LEU A 249 -5.67 27.99 2.64
N VAL A 250 -6.60 27.09 2.93
CA VAL A 250 -7.90 27.44 3.56
C VAL A 250 -8.30 26.37 4.57
N PRO A 251 -8.96 26.72 5.68
CA PRO A 251 -9.65 25.73 6.48
C PRO A 251 -10.73 25.02 5.63
N ASP A 252 -10.72 23.69 5.64
CA ASP A 252 -11.67 22.85 4.91
C ASP A 252 -11.88 21.53 5.67
N TYR A 253 -12.24 20.43 4.99
CA TYR A 253 -12.55 19.15 5.61
C TYR A 253 -11.86 18.00 4.85
N PHE A 254 -11.38 17.00 5.57
CA PHE A 254 -11.23 15.65 5.06
C PHE A 254 -12.63 15.06 4.92
N GLU A 255 -13.11 14.87 3.71
CA GLU A 255 -14.45 14.37 3.43
C GLU A 255 -14.34 12.86 3.16
N VAL A 256 -14.98 12.04 4.01
CA VAL A 256 -14.95 10.59 3.91
C VAL A 256 -16.31 10.10 3.47
N THR A 257 -16.41 9.58 2.24
CA THR A 257 -17.64 8.94 1.77
C THR A 257 -17.71 7.52 2.32
N THR A 258 -18.87 7.12 2.85
CA THR A 258 -19.10 5.76 3.33
C THR A 258 -20.51 5.28 3.01
N GLY A 259 -20.68 3.95 2.91
CA GLY A 259 -21.96 3.29 2.74
C GLY A 259 -21.85 1.82 3.07
N VAL A 260 -22.98 1.14 3.30
CA VAL A 260 -22.95 -0.26 3.74
C VAL A 260 -23.96 -1.14 2.99
N ILE A 261 -23.63 -2.43 2.88
CA ILE A 261 -24.57 -3.52 2.69
C ILE A 261 -24.82 -4.10 4.09
N PRO A 262 -26.04 -3.98 4.66
CA PRO A 262 -26.31 -4.41 6.03
C PRO A 262 -26.15 -5.91 6.21
N GLY A 263 -25.53 -6.31 7.32
CA GLY A 263 -25.51 -7.70 7.78
C GLY A 263 -26.81 -8.13 8.45
N THR A 264 -26.88 -9.41 8.80
CA THR A 264 -28.04 -10.01 9.47
C THR A 264 -27.77 -10.22 10.96
N ASP A 265 -27.38 -11.42 11.37
CA ASP A 265 -27.20 -11.82 12.78
C ASP A 265 -25.89 -11.31 13.40
N LEU A 266 -24.90 -10.94 12.59
CA LEU A 266 -23.63 -10.34 12.99
C LEU A 266 -23.48 -8.89 12.47
N ALA A 267 -24.57 -8.15 12.31
CA ALA A 267 -24.58 -6.81 11.73
C ALA A 267 -23.68 -5.79 12.45
N ASN A 268 -23.31 -6.05 13.71
CA ASN A 268 -22.37 -5.22 14.48
C ASN A 268 -20.90 -5.58 14.23
N GLU A 269 -20.60 -6.57 13.41
CA GLU A 269 -19.27 -6.86 12.90
C GLU A 269 -19.20 -6.43 11.44
N GLU A 270 -18.07 -5.87 11.02
CA GLU A 270 -17.95 -5.28 9.69
C GLU A 270 -16.75 -5.82 8.93
N ILE A 271 -16.92 -6.03 7.62
CA ILE A 271 -15.86 -6.23 6.65
C ILE A 271 -15.71 -4.93 5.88
N VAL A 272 -14.53 -4.31 5.93
CA VAL A 272 -14.29 -3.00 5.32
C VAL A 272 -13.61 -3.12 3.96
N PHE A 273 -14.14 -2.37 2.99
CA PHE A 273 -13.46 -2.06 1.74
C PHE A 273 -12.99 -0.62 1.79
N THR A 274 -11.74 -0.37 1.46
CA THR A 274 -11.19 0.97 1.41
C THR A 274 -10.22 1.16 0.25
N CYS A 275 -10.06 2.40 -0.14
CA CYS A 275 -9.07 2.93 -1.07
C CYS A 275 -8.80 4.36 -0.61
N HIS A 276 -7.86 5.07 -1.20
CA HIS A 276 -7.94 6.52 -1.14
C HIS A 276 -8.63 7.10 -2.39
N LEU A 277 -9.27 8.26 -2.22
CA LEU A 277 -10.01 8.93 -3.30
C LEU A 277 -9.26 10.12 -3.88
N ASP A 278 -8.35 10.70 -3.10
CA ASP A 278 -7.54 11.83 -3.51
C ASP A 278 -6.45 11.44 -4.49
N HIS A 279 -6.14 12.35 -5.36
CA HIS A 279 -4.94 12.39 -6.20
C HIS A 279 -4.93 13.67 -7.04
N GLN A 280 -3.77 14.08 -7.52
CA GLN A 280 -3.68 15.07 -8.59
C GLN A 280 -4.23 14.48 -9.90
N SER A 281 -4.89 15.30 -10.70
CA SER A 281 -5.33 14.88 -12.05
C SER A 281 -4.11 14.72 -12.97
N PRO A 282 -4.02 13.60 -13.78
CA PRO A 282 -5.10 12.63 -14.02
C PRO A 282 -5.33 11.61 -12.90
N GLY A 283 -4.29 11.01 -12.31
CA GLY A 283 -4.40 10.04 -11.21
C GLY A 283 -5.38 8.91 -11.53
N ALA A 284 -5.17 8.22 -12.67
CA ALA A 284 -6.11 7.22 -13.14
C ALA A 284 -5.89 5.86 -12.49
N ASN A 285 -4.62 5.37 -12.45
CA ASN A 285 -4.29 4.17 -11.71
C ASN A 285 -4.20 4.51 -10.23
N ASP A 286 -3.54 5.60 -9.88
CA ASP A 286 -3.38 6.11 -8.55
C ASP A 286 -4.34 7.31 -8.28
N ASN A 287 -5.48 7.16 -7.52
CA ASN A 287 -6.10 5.89 -7.18
C ASN A 287 -7.57 5.90 -7.62
N ALA A 288 -7.87 6.48 -8.80
CA ALA A 288 -9.21 6.36 -9.34
C ALA A 288 -9.55 4.88 -9.66
N SER A 289 -8.54 4.03 -9.92
CA SER A 289 -8.74 2.61 -10.21
C SER A 289 -9.24 1.84 -8.97
N GLY A 290 -8.62 2.04 -7.81
CA GLY A 290 -9.06 1.43 -6.55
C GLY A 290 -10.43 1.94 -6.13
N ALA A 291 -10.67 3.26 -6.22
CA ALA A 291 -11.97 3.86 -5.92
C ALA A 291 -13.10 3.27 -6.79
N ALA A 292 -12.84 3.08 -8.09
CA ALA A 292 -13.79 2.50 -9.02
C ALA A 292 -13.97 0.99 -8.79
N ALA A 293 -12.92 0.24 -8.46
CA ALA A 293 -12.99 -1.19 -8.24
C ALA A 293 -13.83 -1.55 -7.01
N ILE A 294 -13.65 -0.84 -5.88
CA ILE A 294 -14.49 -1.08 -4.70
C ILE A 294 -15.93 -0.60 -4.91
N LEU A 295 -16.16 0.45 -5.70
CA LEU A 295 -17.50 0.89 -6.06
C LEU A 295 -18.21 -0.15 -6.93
N GLU A 296 -17.51 -0.79 -7.88
CA GLU A 296 -18.06 -1.86 -8.70
C GLU A 296 -18.36 -3.13 -7.89
N ALA A 297 -17.46 -3.49 -6.95
CA ALA A 297 -17.73 -4.57 -6.00
C ALA A 297 -18.98 -4.28 -5.16
N ALA A 298 -19.14 -3.02 -4.69
CA ALA A 298 -20.32 -2.58 -3.95
C ALA A 298 -21.59 -2.68 -4.77
N ARG A 299 -21.56 -2.25 -6.06
CA ARG A 299 -22.68 -2.35 -6.99
C ARG A 299 -23.10 -3.80 -7.19
N ALA A 300 -22.14 -4.65 -7.55
CA ALA A 300 -22.42 -6.06 -7.85
C ALA A 300 -22.99 -6.79 -6.63
N LEU A 301 -22.36 -6.68 -5.46
CA LEU A 301 -22.84 -7.31 -4.23
C LEU A 301 -24.22 -6.79 -3.80
N SER A 302 -24.43 -5.47 -3.86
CA SER A 302 -25.74 -4.89 -3.51
C SER A 302 -26.85 -5.40 -4.41
N LEU A 303 -26.61 -5.48 -5.73
CA LEU A 303 -27.59 -6.00 -6.70
C LEU A 303 -27.89 -7.49 -6.46
N LEU A 304 -26.85 -8.30 -6.29
CA LEU A 304 -26.99 -9.74 -6.09
C LEU A 304 -27.71 -10.09 -4.80
N VAL A 305 -27.46 -9.35 -3.72
CA VAL A 305 -28.20 -9.52 -2.46
C VAL A 305 -29.65 -9.08 -2.61
N LYS A 306 -29.91 -7.96 -3.27
CA LYS A 306 -31.30 -7.47 -3.50
C LYS A 306 -32.11 -8.36 -4.40
N SER A 307 -31.51 -8.95 -5.42
CA SER A 307 -32.18 -9.89 -6.34
C SER A 307 -32.31 -11.30 -5.74
N ALA A 308 -31.81 -11.53 -4.53
CA ALA A 308 -31.72 -12.84 -3.87
C ALA A 308 -30.88 -13.88 -4.65
N ALA A 309 -30.02 -13.44 -5.57
CA ALA A 309 -29.00 -14.31 -6.19
C ALA A 309 -27.90 -14.67 -5.20
N LEU A 310 -27.64 -13.81 -4.22
CA LEU A 310 -26.83 -14.11 -3.04
C LEU A 310 -27.67 -13.93 -1.77
N PRO A 311 -27.53 -14.81 -0.77
CA PRO A 311 -28.09 -14.57 0.56
C PRO A 311 -27.55 -13.26 1.16
N PRO A 312 -28.33 -12.55 2.00
CA PRO A 312 -27.81 -11.43 2.77
C PRO A 312 -26.61 -11.87 3.62
N PRO A 313 -25.51 -11.09 3.67
CA PRO A 313 -24.34 -11.46 4.46
C PRO A 313 -24.67 -11.45 5.95
N ARG A 314 -23.92 -12.18 6.75
CA ARG A 314 -24.06 -12.18 8.23
C ARG A 314 -23.52 -10.88 8.83
N ARG A 315 -22.32 -10.45 8.37
CA ARG A 315 -21.65 -9.21 8.77
C ARG A 315 -21.98 -8.08 7.80
N THR A 316 -22.01 -6.87 8.30
CA THR A 316 -22.13 -5.69 7.47
C THR A 316 -20.88 -5.55 6.59
N ILE A 317 -21.07 -5.23 5.31
CA ILE A 317 -19.98 -4.87 4.41
C ILE A 317 -19.96 -3.34 4.30
N ARG A 318 -18.87 -2.73 4.76
CA ARG A 318 -18.68 -1.27 4.72
C ARG A 318 -17.73 -0.89 3.60
N PHE A 319 -18.09 0.15 2.86
CA PHE A 319 -17.25 0.78 1.84
C PHE A 319 -16.86 2.18 2.31
N VAL A 320 -15.57 2.52 2.19
CA VAL A 320 -15.01 3.79 2.68
C VAL A 320 -14.08 4.37 1.62
N TRP A 321 -14.31 5.62 1.22
CA TRP A 321 -13.50 6.39 0.28
C TRP A 321 -12.93 7.63 1.00
N PRO A 322 -11.82 7.52 1.71
CA PRO A 322 -11.19 8.60 2.47
C PRO A 322 -10.14 9.34 1.64
N PRO A 323 -9.65 10.50 2.12
CA PRO A 323 -8.32 10.97 1.79
C PRO A 323 -7.24 10.04 2.34
N GLU A 324 -6.17 9.85 1.56
CA GLU A 324 -5.07 8.91 1.85
C GLU A 324 -4.44 9.16 3.21
N ILE A 325 -4.19 8.08 3.95
CA ILE A 325 -3.48 8.04 5.24
C ILE A 325 -4.09 8.97 6.29
N SER A 326 -4.03 10.29 6.07
CA SER A 326 -4.49 11.30 7.03
C SER A 326 -6.00 11.27 7.25
N GLY A 327 -6.77 11.12 6.16
CA GLY A 327 -8.23 11.00 6.23
C GLY A 327 -8.69 9.67 6.83
N SER A 328 -8.05 8.57 6.47
CA SER A 328 -8.29 7.25 7.07
C SER A 328 -8.01 7.26 8.57
N PHE A 329 -6.89 7.86 8.98
CA PHE A 329 -6.55 7.99 10.39
C PHE A 329 -7.56 8.85 11.15
N ALA A 330 -7.88 10.04 10.60
CA ALA A 330 -8.87 10.92 11.19
C ALA A 330 -10.24 10.25 11.34
N TYR A 331 -10.67 9.46 10.34
CA TYR A 331 -11.92 8.70 10.37
C TYR A 331 -11.92 7.66 11.48
N LEU A 332 -10.90 6.80 11.56
CA LEU A 332 -10.83 5.75 12.60
C LEU A 332 -10.75 6.34 14.01
N VAL A 333 -10.03 7.46 14.18
CA VAL A 333 -9.92 8.16 15.47
C VAL A 333 -11.25 8.78 15.89
N ARG A 334 -12.00 9.36 14.96
CA ARG A 334 -13.29 10.01 15.25
C ARG A 334 -14.45 9.02 15.39
N ARG A 335 -14.31 7.83 14.81
CA ARG A 335 -15.34 6.78 14.82
C ARG A 335 -14.84 5.49 15.47
N PRO A 336 -14.37 5.54 16.73
CA PRO A 336 -13.82 4.37 17.41
C PRO A 336 -14.86 3.23 17.55
N GLU A 337 -16.16 3.57 17.59
CA GLU A 337 -17.25 2.60 17.61
C GLU A 337 -17.38 1.83 16.29
N ILE A 338 -17.05 2.46 15.15
CA ILE A 338 -17.01 1.80 13.85
C ILE A 338 -15.71 1.00 13.72
N ALA A 339 -14.57 1.59 14.05
CA ALA A 339 -13.27 0.92 14.00
C ALA A 339 -13.28 -0.39 14.80
N SER A 340 -13.90 -0.42 15.99
CA SER A 340 -13.99 -1.62 16.83
C SER A 340 -14.85 -2.75 16.23
N ARG A 341 -15.75 -2.44 15.29
CA ARG A 341 -16.58 -3.41 14.57
C ARG A 341 -15.85 -4.07 13.42
N MET A 342 -14.86 -3.42 12.83
CA MET A 342 -14.10 -3.93 11.68
C MET A 342 -13.30 -5.17 12.09
N LYS A 343 -13.55 -6.30 11.43
CA LYS A 343 -12.92 -7.59 11.72
C LYS A 343 -11.89 -8.00 10.69
N ALA A 344 -12.03 -7.51 9.47
CA ALA A 344 -11.11 -7.69 8.36
C ALA A 344 -11.39 -6.65 7.29
N GLY A 345 -10.46 -6.45 6.37
CA GLY A 345 -10.68 -5.55 5.27
C GLY A 345 -9.88 -5.85 4.00
N ILE A 346 -10.26 -5.13 2.96
CA ILE A 346 -9.64 -5.14 1.64
C ILE A 346 -9.35 -3.70 1.28
N HIS A 347 -8.09 -3.41 1.04
CA HIS A 347 -7.64 -2.11 0.52
C HIS A 347 -7.22 -2.26 -0.94
N MET A 348 -7.63 -1.32 -1.78
CA MET A 348 -7.31 -1.31 -3.20
C MET A 348 -6.67 0.02 -3.58
N ASP A 349 -5.44 -0.06 -4.06
CA ASP A 349 -4.69 1.09 -4.52
C ASP A 349 -3.87 0.75 -5.74
N MET A 350 -4.07 1.49 -6.85
CA MET A 350 -3.42 1.21 -8.13
C MET A 350 -3.71 -0.21 -8.62
N VAL A 351 -4.91 -0.49 -9.09
CA VAL A 351 -5.34 -1.86 -9.41
C VAL A 351 -5.79 -2.05 -10.87
N GLY A 352 -5.59 -1.04 -11.71
CA GLY A 352 -6.10 -1.04 -13.08
C GLY A 352 -5.04 -0.99 -14.17
N GLY A 353 -3.77 -0.79 -13.83
CA GLY A 353 -2.70 -0.59 -14.79
C GLY A 353 -2.53 -1.75 -15.77
N SER A 354 -2.56 -1.47 -17.09
CA SER A 354 -2.22 -2.48 -18.09
C SER A 354 -0.74 -2.84 -17.99
N PRO A 355 -0.36 -4.12 -17.83
CA PRO A 355 1.04 -4.51 -17.76
C PRO A 355 1.86 -4.09 -18.99
N ALA A 356 1.22 -4.04 -20.15
CA ALA A 356 1.87 -3.58 -21.39
C ALA A 356 2.21 -2.08 -21.35
N ALA A 357 1.36 -1.24 -20.76
CA ALA A 357 1.56 0.20 -20.66
C ALA A 357 2.41 0.57 -19.42
N THR A 358 1.95 0.19 -18.24
CA THR A 358 2.51 0.63 -16.94
C THR A 358 3.71 -0.19 -16.47
N LYS A 359 3.93 -1.39 -17.06
CA LYS A 359 4.95 -2.38 -16.65
C LYS A 359 4.70 -2.97 -15.26
N SER A 360 3.48 -2.82 -14.75
CA SER A 360 3.11 -3.28 -13.41
C SER A 360 2.85 -4.78 -13.34
N VAL A 361 3.14 -5.34 -12.18
CA VAL A 361 2.65 -6.62 -11.69
C VAL A 361 1.58 -6.33 -10.64
N PHE A 362 0.46 -7.04 -10.68
CA PHE A 362 -0.53 -6.93 -9.61
C PHE A 362 -0.08 -7.77 -8.41
N PHE A 363 -0.10 -7.16 -7.24
CA PHE A 363 0.18 -7.83 -5.98
C PHE A 363 -1.06 -7.92 -5.10
N LEU A 364 -1.21 -9.06 -4.44
CA LEU A 364 -2.10 -9.24 -3.30
C LEU A 364 -1.23 -9.48 -2.08
N SER A 365 -1.12 -8.45 -1.23
CA SER A 365 -0.29 -8.48 -0.02
C SER A 365 -1.11 -8.98 1.18
N ARG A 366 -0.46 -9.78 2.01
CA ARG A 366 -1.04 -10.33 3.25
C ARG A 366 -1.02 -9.30 4.37
N PRO A 367 -1.91 -9.45 5.38
CA PRO A 367 -1.78 -8.73 6.63
C PRO A 367 -0.41 -8.96 7.29
N PRO A 368 0.08 -8.01 8.13
CA PRO A 368 1.34 -8.14 8.85
C PRO A 368 1.34 -9.34 9.80
N ALA A 369 2.52 -9.92 10.06
CA ALA A 369 2.65 -11.07 10.97
C ALA A 369 2.36 -10.71 12.42
N SER A 370 2.44 -9.43 12.78
CA SER A 370 1.99 -8.92 14.08
C SER A 370 0.48 -9.04 14.31
N ILE A 371 -0.31 -9.23 13.24
CA ILE A 371 -1.76 -9.48 13.26
C ILE A 371 -2.05 -10.83 12.58
N PRO A 372 -1.72 -11.96 13.20
CA PRO A 372 -1.93 -13.27 12.61
C PRO A 372 -3.39 -13.49 12.24
N SER A 373 -3.65 -13.82 10.97
CA SER A 373 -5.01 -13.93 10.43
C SER A 373 -5.10 -14.91 9.27
N PHE A 374 -6.24 -15.58 9.17
CA PHE A 374 -6.60 -16.44 8.03
C PHE A 374 -7.03 -15.64 6.79
N VAL A 375 -7.22 -14.33 6.90
CA VAL A 375 -7.73 -13.46 5.82
C VAL A 375 -6.86 -13.55 4.56
N GLY A 376 -5.54 -13.64 4.72
CA GLY A 376 -4.61 -13.86 3.61
C GLY A 376 -4.85 -15.18 2.87
N ASP A 377 -5.28 -16.23 3.58
CA ASP A 377 -5.57 -17.53 2.97
C ASP A 377 -6.86 -17.53 2.15
N VAL A 378 -7.88 -16.80 2.65
CA VAL A 378 -9.10 -16.55 1.86
C VAL A 378 -8.77 -15.78 0.59
N GLY A 379 -7.94 -14.74 0.70
CA GLY A 379 -7.45 -13.97 -0.46
C GLY A 379 -6.80 -14.86 -1.52
N GLU A 380 -5.91 -15.75 -1.08
CA GLU A 380 -5.15 -16.64 -1.96
C GLU A 380 -6.03 -17.66 -2.71
N VAL A 381 -7.12 -18.16 -2.09
CA VAL A 381 -8.07 -19.08 -2.76
C VAL A 381 -8.66 -18.45 -4.02
N PHE A 382 -9.19 -17.24 -3.90
CA PHE A 382 -9.79 -16.53 -5.04
C PHE A 382 -8.74 -15.99 -6.02
N PHE A 383 -7.59 -15.57 -5.52
CA PHE A 383 -6.47 -15.13 -6.35
C PHE A 383 -6.01 -16.23 -7.29
N GLU A 384 -5.82 -17.45 -6.79
CA GLU A 384 -5.46 -18.61 -7.60
C GLU A 384 -6.55 -18.96 -8.62
N TYR A 385 -7.82 -18.85 -8.27
CA TYR A 385 -8.95 -19.06 -9.20
C TYR A 385 -8.87 -18.10 -10.39
N VAL A 386 -8.69 -16.80 -10.13
CA VAL A 386 -8.58 -15.79 -11.20
C VAL A 386 -7.32 -16.03 -12.06
N LYS A 387 -6.19 -16.30 -11.42
CA LYS A 387 -4.91 -16.55 -12.10
C LYS A 387 -4.98 -17.79 -12.99
N ASP A 388 -5.54 -18.90 -12.48
CA ASP A 388 -5.69 -20.13 -13.24
C ASP A 388 -6.69 -20.00 -14.39
N GLY A 389 -7.82 -19.32 -14.19
CA GLY A 389 -8.80 -19.01 -15.25
C GLY A 389 -8.17 -18.17 -16.36
N SER A 390 -7.43 -17.13 -16.00
CA SER A 390 -6.70 -16.29 -16.95
C SER A 390 -5.68 -17.09 -17.76
N ARG A 391 -4.84 -17.89 -17.09
CA ARG A 391 -3.83 -18.72 -17.75
C ARG A 391 -4.45 -19.75 -18.69
N ARG A 392 -5.57 -20.38 -18.34
CA ARG A 392 -6.28 -21.31 -19.23
C ARG A 392 -6.82 -20.62 -20.48
N ALA A 393 -7.40 -19.43 -20.30
CA ALA A 393 -7.88 -18.63 -21.42
C ALA A 393 -6.78 -18.25 -22.39
N THR A 394 -5.65 -17.76 -21.86
CA THR A 394 -4.53 -17.27 -22.68
C THR A 394 -3.72 -18.38 -23.34
N SER A 395 -3.46 -19.51 -22.62
CA SER A 395 -2.58 -20.58 -23.11
C SER A 395 -3.31 -21.72 -23.81
N ARG A 396 -4.62 -21.94 -23.55
CA ARG A 396 -5.37 -23.09 -24.06
C ARG A 396 -6.65 -22.73 -24.81
N GLY A 397 -7.05 -21.44 -24.79
CA GLY A 397 -8.33 -21.00 -25.35
C GLY A 397 -9.56 -21.52 -24.58
N ASP A 398 -9.37 -21.90 -23.31
CA ASP A 398 -10.45 -22.29 -22.41
C ASP A 398 -10.95 -21.05 -21.63
N PHE A 399 -12.12 -20.56 -22.03
CA PHE A 399 -12.74 -19.36 -21.47
C PHE A 399 -13.83 -19.66 -20.43
N THR A 400 -14.02 -20.90 -20.01
CA THR A 400 -15.15 -21.33 -19.15
C THR A 400 -15.23 -20.54 -17.85
N GLU A 401 -14.07 -20.23 -17.25
CA GLU A 401 -13.98 -19.48 -15.98
C GLU A 401 -13.19 -18.18 -16.13
N ALA A 402 -12.92 -17.78 -17.37
CA ALA A 402 -12.15 -16.57 -17.59
C ALA A 402 -12.97 -15.34 -17.26
N ILE A 403 -12.35 -14.42 -16.51
CA ILE A 403 -12.92 -13.09 -16.24
C ILE A 403 -12.31 -12.13 -17.26
N LEU A 404 -13.13 -11.70 -18.20
CA LEU A 404 -12.75 -10.84 -19.33
C LEU A 404 -13.80 -9.76 -19.56
N SER A 405 -13.37 -8.53 -19.67
CA SER A 405 -14.22 -7.41 -20.09
C SER A 405 -14.26 -7.31 -21.62
N PRO A 406 -15.43 -7.05 -22.23
CA PRO A 406 -15.51 -6.79 -23.67
C PRO A 406 -14.64 -5.60 -24.14
N GLU A 407 -14.40 -4.63 -23.27
CA GLU A 407 -13.55 -3.46 -23.53
C GLU A 407 -12.08 -3.66 -23.10
N GLY A 408 -11.75 -4.82 -22.54
CA GLY A 408 -10.42 -5.11 -22.01
C GLY A 408 -9.58 -6.01 -22.89
N THR A 409 -8.38 -6.30 -22.47
CA THR A 409 -7.46 -7.20 -23.16
C THR A 409 -7.69 -8.66 -22.78
N LYS A 410 -7.06 -9.58 -23.53
CA LYS A 410 -6.96 -11.01 -23.21
C LYS A 410 -5.60 -11.35 -22.57
N GLU A 411 -4.87 -10.36 -22.10
CA GLU A 411 -3.57 -10.59 -21.46
C GLU A 411 -3.73 -11.48 -20.22
N ASP A 412 -2.67 -12.27 -19.96
CA ASP A 412 -2.63 -13.05 -18.73
C ASP A 412 -2.66 -12.12 -17.51
N PHE A 413 -3.17 -12.63 -16.40
CA PHE A 413 -3.16 -11.91 -15.15
C PHE A 413 -1.76 -11.98 -14.54
N VAL A 414 -0.93 -11.01 -14.91
CA VAL A 414 0.43 -10.86 -14.36
C VAL A 414 0.31 -10.44 -12.90
N ALA A 415 0.37 -11.42 -12.00
CA ALA A 415 0.02 -11.23 -10.61
C ALA A 415 0.80 -12.15 -9.67
N GLU A 416 1.10 -11.67 -8.46
CA GLU A 416 1.81 -12.38 -7.40
C GLU A 416 1.13 -12.20 -6.04
N MET A 417 1.21 -13.25 -5.19
CA MET A 417 0.95 -13.13 -3.75
C MET A 417 2.24 -12.76 -3.03
N GLN A 418 2.17 -11.82 -2.08
CA GLN A 418 3.34 -11.46 -1.29
C GLN A 418 3.02 -11.31 0.20
N GLY A 419 4.05 -11.13 1.02
CA GLY A 419 3.94 -10.77 2.44
C GLY A 419 3.44 -9.35 2.64
N LEU A 420 3.72 -8.79 3.81
CA LEU A 420 3.45 -7.39 4.11
C LEU A 420 4.15 -6.47 3.11
N ASP A 421 3.42 -5.47 2.64
CA ASP A 421 3.93 -4.29 1.96
C ASP A 421 3.31 -3.04 2.58
N LEU A 422 3.90 -1.87 2.36
CA LEU A 422 3.42 -0.58 2.85
C LEU A 422 3.16 0.36 1.65
N GLY A 423 2.73 1.58 1.94
CA GLY A 423 2.61 2.63 0.94
C GLY A 423 1.18 3.13 0.70
N SER A 424 0.18 2.64 1.48
CA SER A 424 -1.18 3.14 1.38
C SER A 424 -2.00 2.92 2.67
N ASP A 425 -3.29 3.25 2.69
CA ASP A 425 -4.16 3.27 3.88
C ASP A 425 -4.26 1.96 4.65
N HIS A 426 -4.04 0.79 4.03
CA HIS A 426 -4.06 -0.49 4.74
C HIS A 426 -3.12 -0.50 5.95
N GLN A 427 -2.01 0.25 5.90
CA GLN A 427 -1.09 0.39 7.02
C GLN A 427 -1.71 1.15 8.20
N VAL A 428 -2.65 2.06 7.96
CA VAL A 428 -3.38 2.76 9.04
C VAL A 428 -4.29 1.77 9.76
N PHE A 429 -5.08 1.00 9.01
CA PHE A 429 -5.98 -0.01 9.57
C PHE A 429 -5.21 -1.15 10.24
N GLY A 430 -4.09 -1.57 9.64
CA GLY A 430 -3.20 -2.62 10.13
C GLY A 430 -2.24 -2.17 11.24
N ASP A 431 -2.23 -0.89 11.62
CA ASP A 431 -1.49 -0.45 12.81
C ASP A 431 -2.05 -1.10 14.07
N SER A 432 -1.18 -1.53 14.99
CA SER A 432 -1.57 -2.24 16.21
C SER A 432 -2.54 -1.47 17.11
N ALA A 433 -2.70 -0.15 16.92
CA ALA A 433 -3.70 0.65 17.62
C ALA A 433 -5.14 0.34 17.15
N PHE A 434 -5.32 -0.12 15.92
CA PHE A 434 -6.61 -0.54 15.35
C PHE A 434 -6.65 -2.06 15.15
N GLY A 435 -5.56 -2.68 14.73
CA GLY A 435 -5.38 -4.13 14.66
C GLY A 435 -6.31 -4.84 13.67
N ILE A 436 -6.67 -4.18 12.57
CA ILE A 436 -7.58 -4.72 11.57
C ILE A 436 -6.76 -5.42 10.49
N PRO A 437 -6.87 -6.75 10.29
CA PRO A 437 -6.15 -7.45 9.24
C PRO A 437 -6.66 -7.04 7.86
N MET A 438 -5.80 -6.39 7.09
CA MET A 438 -6.11 -5.88 5.74
C MET A 438 -5.41 -6.71 4.67
N LEU A 439 -6.14 -7.07 3.61
CA LEU A 439 -5.54 -7.43 2.33
C LEU A 439 -5.25 -6.14 1.57
N TYR A 440 -4.07 -6.07 0.95
CA TYR A 440 -3.70 -4.94 0.11
C TYR A 440 -3.54 -5.40 -1.34
N PHE A 441 -4.35 -4.82 -2.23
CA PHE A 441 -4.34 -5.04 -3.67
C PHE A 441 -3.68 -3.85 -4.32
N HIS A 442 -2.59 -4.09 -5.05
CA HIS A 442 -1.88 -2.99 -5.69
C HIS A 442 -1.08 -3.42 -6.93
N ASP A 443 -0.78 -2.46 -7.76
CA ASP A 443 0.11 -2.59 -8.90
C ASP A 443 1.49 -2.04 -8.55
N TRP A 444 2.55 -2.80 -8.84
CA TRP A 444 3.90 -2.31 -8.71
C TRP A 444 4.88 -3.06 -9.64
N PRO A 445 5.92 -2.41 -10.20
CA PRO A 445 6.04 -0.95 -10.33
C PRO A 445 5.02 -0.37 -11.33
N ASP A 446 4.84 0.96 -11.33
CA ASP A 446 4.10 1.67 -12.37
C ASP A 446 4.96 2.84 -12.88
N VAL A 447 5.25 2.86 -14.20
CA VAL A 447 6.15 3.86 -14.79
C VAL A 447 5.53 5.25 -14.87
N TYR A 448 4.22 5.37 -14.72
CA TYR A 448 3.48 6.62 -14.81
C TYR A 448 2.96 7.14 -13.49
N ILE A 449 3.16 6.40 -12.40
CA ILE A 449 2.74 6.83 -11.06
C ILE A 449 3.19 8.27 -10.77
N HIS A 450 2.30 9.07 -10.20
CA HIS A 450 2.55 10.45 -9.79
C HIS A 450 2.96 11.40 -10.94
N THR A 451 2.51 11.14 -12.16
CA THR A 451 2.85 11.97 -13.33
C THR A 451 1.63 12.37 -14.16
N ASN A 452 1.87 13.31 -15.08
CA ASN A 452 0.87 13.73 -16.08
C ASN A 452 0.42 12.62 -17.03
N LYS A 453 1.04 11.44 -17.01
CA LYS A 453 0.71 10.29 -17.86
C LYS A 453 0.03 9.14 -17.12
N ASP A 454 -0.35 9.30 -15.87
CA ASP A 454 -1.24 8.37 -15.20
C ASP A 454 -2.69 8.57 -15.67
N VAL A 455 -2.96 8.16 -16.91
CA VAL A 455 -4.19 8.42 -17.66
C VAL A 455 -5.05 7.16 -17.82
N PRO A 456 -6.39 7.28 -18.00
CA PRO A 456 -7.29 6.13 -18.15
C PRO A 456 -6.96 5.20 -19.33
N GLU A 457 -6.25 5.69 -20.33
CA GLU A 457 -5.82 4.92 -21.51
C GLU A 457 -4.79 3.85 -21.13
N ASN A 458 -4.04 4.04 -20.07
CA ASN A 458 -3.04 3.10 -19.56
C ASN A 458 -3.65 1.98 -18.70
N LEU A 459 -4.96 1.98 -18.47
CA LEU A 459 -5.67 0.99 -17.67
C LEU A 459 -6.38 -0.05 -18.54
N ASP A 460 -6.48 -1.28 -18.02
CA ASP A 460 -7.19 -2.39 -18.66
C ASP A 460 -8.51 -2.73 -17.95
N ALA A 461 -9.62 -2.70 -18.70
CA ALA A 461 -10.93 -3.03 -18.15
C ALA A 461 -11.05 -4.50 -17.70
N THR A 462 -10.34 -5.43 -18.34
CA THR A 462 -10.29 -6.83 -17.88
C THR A 462 -9.62 -6.95 -16.52
N LYS A 463 -8.53 -6.22 -16.29
CA LYS A 463 -7.87 -6.22 -14.99
C LYS A 463 -8.77 -5.63 -13.91
N LEU A 464 -9.42 -4.49 -14.18
CA LEU A 464 -10.39 -3.90 -13.25
C LEU A 464 -11.54 -4.88 -12.92
N GLN A 465 -12.04 -5.66 -13.91
CA GLN A 465 -13.05 -6.67 -13.66
C GLN A 465 -12.55 -7.81 -12.76
N ARG A 466 -11.32 -8.30 -13.00
CA ARG A 466 -10.67 -9.33 -12.17
C ARG A 466 -10.52 -8.88 -10.72
N VAL A 467 -10.08 -7.63 -10.53
CA VAL A 467 -9.87 -7.07 -9.19
C VAL A 467 -11.19 -6.81 -8.47
N ALA A 468 -12.20 -6.25 -9.15
CA ALA A 468 -13.54 -6.09 -8.57
C ALA A 468 -14.16 -7.43 -8.18
N PHE A 469 -13.98 -8.47 -9.01
CA PHE A 469 -14.39 -9.84 -8.68
C PHE A 469 -13.66 -10.36 -7.44
N LEU A 470 -12.34 -10.25 -7.38
CA LEU A 470 -11.54 -10.67 -6.21
C LEU A 470 -12.05 -10.01 -4.94
N GLY A 471 -12.21 -8.68 -4.96
CA GLY A 471 -12.76 -7.96 -3.82
C GLY A 471 -14.14 -8.47 -3.42
N ALA A 472 -15.07 -8.52 -4.36
CA ALA A 472 -16.43 -8.96 -4.11
C ALA A 472 -16.51 -10.39 -3.54
N ALA A 473 -15.78 -11.35 -4.13
CA ALA A 473 -15.79 -12.74 -3.70
C ALA A 473 -15.15 -12.92 -2.31
N ILE A 474 -14.00 -12.31 -2.07
CA ILE A 474 -13.31 -12.35 -0.76
C ILE A 474 -14.16 -11.67 0.31
N GLY A 475 -14.63 -10.44 0.04
CA GLY A 475 -15.40 -9.67 1.02
C GLY A 475 -16.73 -10.32 1.38
N TYR A 476 -17.45 -10.88 0.39
CA TYR A 476 -18.69 -11.61 0.63
C TYR A 476 -18.43 -12.92 1.42
N THR A 477 -17.38 -13.66 1.10
CA THR A 477 -16.97 -14.86 1.85
C THR A 477 -16.71 -14.54 3.32
N LEU A 478 -15.91 -13.50 3.59
CA LEU A 478 -15.62 -13.05 4.96
C LEU A 478 -16.89 -12.57 5.66
N ALA A 479 -17.73 -11.80 4.98
CA ALA A 479 -18.96 -11.28 5.57
C ALA A 479 -19.99 -12.37 5.89
N SER A 480 -19.99 -13.46 5.11
CA SER A 480 -20.95 -14.58 5.26
C SER A 480 -20.47 -15.70 6.19
N ALA A 481 -19.14 -15.75 6.45
CA ALA A 481 -18.54 -16.85 7.21
C ALA A 481 -19.06 -16.97 8.64
N GLY A 482 -19.41 -18.21 9.02
CA GLY A 482 -19.88 -18.59 10.34
C GLY A 482 -19.37 -19.97 10.76
N PRO A 483 -19.96 -20.57 11.80
CA PRO A 483 -19.54 -21.89 12.28
C PRO A 483 -19.63 -23.01 11.23
N ALA A 484 -20.53 -22.89 10.24
CA ALA A 484 -20.69 -23.88 9.19
C ALA A 484 -19.50 -23.87 8.19
N GLU A 485 -18.93 -22.70 7.94
CA GLU A 485 -17.82 -22.51 7.01
C GLU A 485 -16.44 -22.78 7.66
N ALA A 486 -16.38 -22.84 9.01
CA ALA A 486 -15.12 -23.03 9.74
C ALA A 486 -14.32 -24.27 9.31
N PRO A 487 -14.91 -25.45 9.06
CA PRO A 487 -14.13 -26.62 8.61
C PRO A 487 -13.40 -26.40 7.27
N ALA A 488 -14.05 -25.73 6.31
CA ALA A 488 -13.45 -25.42 5.01
C ALA A 488 -12.32 -24.38 5.16
N LEU A 489 -12.55 -23.34 5.95
CA LEU A 489 -11.55 -22.33 6.27
C LEU A 489 -10.32 -22.93 6.95
N LEU A 490 -10.54 -23.82 7.95
CA LEU A 490 -9.45 -24.53 8.64
C LEU A 490 -8.65 -25.43 7.68
N ALA A 491 -9.31 -26.14 6.79
CA ALA A 491 -8.65 -27.01 5.82
C ALA A 491 -7.79 -26.20 4.85
N GLU A 492 -8.32 -25.11 4.30
CA GLU A 492 -7.55 -24.22 3.41
C GLU A 492 -6.36 -23.57 4.14
N SER A 493 -6.60 -22.99 5.32
CA SER A 493 -5.52 -22.32 6.07
C SER A 493 -4.45 -23.27 6.53
N ALA A 494 -4.81 -24.47 7.01
CA ALA A 494 -3.82 -25.47 7.40
C ALA A 494 -2.99 -25.97 6.20
N GLY A 495 -3.62 -26.19 5.04
CA GLY A 495 -2.94 -26.58 3.81
C GLY A 495 -1.96 -25.50 3.34
N ARG A 496 -2.38 -24.25 3.32
CA ARG A 496 -1.53 -23.10 2.94
C ARG A 496 -0.46 -22.83 3.98
N GLY A 497 -0.77 -22.97 5.26
CA GLY A 497 0.21 -22.91 6.35
C GLY A 497 1.31 -23.95 6.19
N ALA A 498 0.98 -25.19 5.82
CA ALA A 498 1.96 -26.23 5.53
C ALA A 498 2.90 -25.84 4.36
N MET A 499 2.36 -25.22 3.30
CA MET A 499 3.18 -24.72 2.18
C MET A 499 4.11 -23.58 2.63
N ARG A 500 3.62 -22.64 3.45
CA ARG A 500 4.45 -21.54 3.98
C ARG A 500 5.56 -22.04 4.91
N LEU A 501 5.29 -23.04 5.76
CA LEU A 501 6.32 -23.68 6.57
C LEU A 501 7.41 -24.31 5.67
N GLY A 502 7.01 -25.02 4.61
CA GLY A 502 7.94 -25.58 3.63
C GLY A 502 8.78 -24.52 2.91
N ALA A 503 8.17 -23.41 2.51
CA ALA A 503 8.88 -22.28 1.91
C ALA A 503 9.86 -21.62 2.91
N GLY A 504 9.44 -21.42 4.16
CA GLY A 504 10.29 -20.92 5.24
C GLY A 504 11.51 -21.83 5.49
N ARG A 505 11.32 -23.16 5.50
CA ARG A 505 12.42 -24.13 5.55
C ARG A 505 13.36 -23.95 4.36
N ALA A 506 12.83 -23.91 3.13
CA ALA A 506 13.65 -23.79 1.93
C ALA A 506 14.55 -22.55 1.99
N ARG A 507 13.99 -21.41 2.39
CA ARG A 507 14.75 -20.17 2.59
C ARG A 507 15.81 -20.33 3.68
N ALA A 508 15.46 -20.88 4.84
CA ALA A 508 16.37 -21.11 5.94
C ALA A 508 17.58 -21.99 5.53
N LEU A 509 17.35 -23.05 4.75
CA LEU A 509 18.42 -23.91 4.25
C LEU A 509 19.31 -23.18 3.22
N ALA A 510 18.72 -22.35 2.36
CA ALA A 510 19.45 -21.54 1.38
C ALA A 510 20.36 -20.52 2.08
N ASP A 511 19.84 -19.79 3.09
CA ASP A 511 20.60 -18.81 3.87
C ASP A 511 21.79 -19.45 4.58
N MET A 512 21.61 -20.63 5.19
CA MET A 512 22.71 -21.39 5.79
C MET A 512 23.76 -21.84 4.77
N SER A 513 23.31 -22.23 3.58
CA SER A 513 24.21 -22.71 2.51
C SER A 513 25.06 -21.56 1.95
N ALA A 514 24.49 -20.35 1.87
CA ALA A 514 25.16 -19.14 1.41
C ALA A 514 26.12 -18.53 2.46
N ALA A 515 25.91 -18.81 3.75
CA ALA A 515 26.77 -18.28 4.81
C ALA A 515 28.20 -18.82 4.69
N GLU A 516 29.20 -17.97 4.85
CA GLU A 516 30.62 -18.35 4.76
C GLU A 516 31.25 -18.55 6.15
N GLY A 517 32.20 -19.50 6.24
CA GLY A 517 32.95 -19.73 7.46
C GLY A 517 32.05 -19.94 8.69
N GLU A 518 32.41 -19.34 9.80
CA GLU A 518 31.68 -19.42 11.07
C GLU A 518 30.32 -18.67 11.07
N ALA A 519 30.03 -17.84 10.04
CA ALA A 519 28.71 -17.22 9.89
C ALA A 519 27.57 -18.25 9.76
N VAL A 520 27.90 -19.51 9.45
CA VAL A 520 26.94 -20.63 9.46
C VAL A 520 26.26 -20.82 10.82
N HIS A 521 26.91 -20.49 11.93
CA HIS A 521 26.33 -20.54 13.28
C HIS A 521 25.19 -19.55 13.45
N GLN A 522 25.41 -18.31 13.00
CA GLN A 522 24.40 -17.27 13.00
C GLN A 522 23.24 -17.65 12.04
N ALA A 523 23.55 -18.07 10.82
CA ALA A 523 22.55 -18.47 9.85
C ALA A 523 21.66 -19.63 10.36
N TYR A 524 22.24 -20.60 11.07
CA TYR A 524 21.45 -21.67 11.70
C TYR A 524 20.59 -21.17 12.86
N ARG A 525 21.06 -20.23 13.64
CA ARG A 525 20.24 -19.57 14.68
C ARG A 525 19.01 -18.88 14.06
N GLU A 526 19.21 -18.11 12.98
CA GLU A 526 18.10 -17.44 12.27
C GLU A 526 17.17 -18.45 11.59
N ALA A 527 17.70 -19.55 11.06
CA ALA A 527 16.90 -20.65 10.51
C ALA A 527 15.95 -21.24 11.57
N ARG A 528 16.46 -21.55 12.77
CA ARG A 528 15.67 -22.03 13.91
C ARG A 528 14.59 -21.02 14.32
N ASN A 529 14.96 -19.75 14.36
CA ASN A 529 14.03 -18.66 14.68
C ASN A 529 12.88 -18.60 13.68
N ARG A 530 13.18 -18.59 12.37
CA ARG A 530 12.20 -18.58 11.28
C ARG A 530 11.25 -19.78 11.34
N ILE A 531 11.78 -20.98 11.56
CA ILE A 531 10.99 -22.21 11.66
C ILE A 531 10.05 -22.15 12.88
N ARG A 532 10.54 -21.71 14.04
CA ARG A 532 9.76 -21.58 15.28
C ARG A 532 8.62 -20.57 15.15
N TYR A 533 8.91 -19.37 14.67
CA TYR A 533 7.90 -18.32 14.50
C TYR A 533 6.91 -18.63 13.38
N GLY A 534 7.36 -19.34 12.32
CA GLY A 534 6.46 -19.84 11.27
C GLY A 534 5.36 -20.72 11.85
N LEU A 535 5.72 -21.74 12.66
CA LEU A 535 4.71 -22.58 13.33
C LEU A 535 3.75 -21.78 14.21
N ARG A 536 4.31 -20.85 14.99
CA ARG A 536 3.49 -20.00 15.90
C ARG A 536 2.45 -19.21 15.11
N ARG A 537 2.88 -18.53 14.02
CA ARG A 537 1.98 -17.74 13.16
C ARG A 537 0.87 -18.60 12.55
N GLU A 538 1.19 -19.80 12.04
CA GLU A 538 0.18 -20.67 11.45
C GLU A 538 -0.84 -21.16 12.49
N LYS A 539 -0.44 -21.46 13.73
CA LYS A 539 -1.36 -21.79 14.81
C LYS A 539 -2.27 -20.61 15.16
N GLU A 540 -1.71 -19.40 15.30
CA GLU A 540 -2.47 -18.18 15.58
C GLU A 540 -3.45 -17.86 14.45
N ALA A 541 -3.10 -18.15 13.18
CA ALA A 541 -4.01 -18.04 12.04
C ALA A 541 -5.22 -18.99 12.15
N LEU A 542 -5.00 -20.26 12.54
CA LEU A 542 -6.10 -21.19 12.78
C LEU A 542 -6.99 -20.76 13.95
N GLU A 543 -6.39 -20.24 15.04
CA GLU A 543 -7.16 -19.67 16.16
C GLU A 543 -8.02 -18.48 15.73
N SER A 544 -7.52 -17.65 14.78
CA SER A 544 -8.28 -16.52 14.26
C SER A 544 -9.56 -16.94 13.55
N ILE A 545 -9.58 -18.11 12.87
CA ILE A 545 -10.78 -18.67 12.24
C ILE A 545 -11.84 -18.99 13.29
N VAL A 546 -11.45 -19.67 14.37
CA VAL A 546 -12.38 -20.06 15.43
C VAL A 546 -12.98 -18.83 16.11
N LYS A 547 -12.15 -17.82 16.39
CA LYS A 547 -12.60 -16.54 16.96
C LYS A 547 -13.55 -15.80 16.02
N PHE A 548 -13.23 -15.75 14.74
CA PHE A 548 -13.99 -15.02 13.71
C PHE A 548 -15.34 -15.69 13.43
N THR A 549 -15.36 -17.01 13.28
CA THR A 549 -16.58 -17.77 12.94
C THR A 549 -17.48 -18.07 14.14
N GLY A 550 -16.95 -17.99 15.35
CA GLY A 550 -17.62 -18.43 16.58
C GLY A 550 -17.77 -19.96 16.66
N ALA A 551 -17.02 -20.72 15.86
CA ALA A 551 -17.06 -22.16 15.85
C ALA A 551 -16.50 -22.76 17.15
N ARG A 552 -17.08 -23.87 17.60
CA ARG A 552 -16.56 -24.68 18.72
C ARG A 552 -15.79 -25.89 18.17
N THR A 553 -14.65 -25.60 17.55
CA THR A 553 -13.82 -26.63 16.91
C THR A 553 -12.56 -26.90 17.76
N ASP A 554 -12.25 -28.19 17.96
CA ASP A 554 -10.98 -28.59 18.55
C ASP A 554 -9.86 -28.41 17.51
N LEU A 555 -8.91 -27.54 17.81
CA LEU A 555 -7.73 -27.28 16.96
C LEU A 555 -6.60 -28.30 17.19
N GLY A 556 -6.71 -29.20 18.17
CA GLY A 556 -5.66 -30.18 18.50
C GLY A 556 -5.15 -30.95 17.29
N PRO A 557 -6.01 -31.62 16.50
CA PRO A 557 -5.57 -32.35 15.29
C PRO A 557 -4.88 -31.49 14.23
N TRP A 558 -5.37 -30.27 14.00
CA TRP A 558 -4.78 -29.31 13.06
C TRP A 558 -3.39 -28.86 13.53
N ASN A 559 -3.27 -28.47 14.80
CA ASN A 559 -2.03 -28.07 15.42
C ASN A 559 -1.00 -29.20 15.40
N GLN A 560 -1.40 -30.43 15.68
CA GLN A 560 -0.52 -31.60 15.63
C GLN A 560 0.03 -31.85 14.21
N SER A 561 -0.77 -31.62 13.18
CA SER A 561 -0.31 -31.71 11.78
C SER A 561 0.79 -30.69 11.50
N LEU A 562 0.59 -29.41 11.87
CA LEU A 562 1.60 -28.35 11.70
C LEU A 562 2.86 -28.62 12.55
N GLU A 563 2.71 -29.11 13.78
CA GLU A 563 3.83 -29.48 14.64
C GLU A 563 4.67 -30.63 14.08
N SER A 564 4.03 -31.58 13.39
CA SER A 564 4.75 -32.67 12.72
C SER A 564 5.63 -32.17 11.57
N ILE A 565 5.14 -31.18 10.80
CA ILE A 565 5.92 -30.51 9.75
C ILE A 565 7.09 -29.75 10.38
N HIS A 566 6.81 -28.95 11.39
CA HIS A 566 7.83 -28.19 12.12
C HIS A 566 8.96 -29.07 12.68
N ALA A 567 8.62 -30.21 13.26
CA ALA A 567 9.61 -31.16 13.78
C ALA A 567 10.53 -31.68 12.65
N GLY A 568 9.96 -32.01 11.49
CA GLY A 568 10.71 -32.38 10.30
C GLY A 568 11.62 -31.25 9.79
N ASP A 569 11.12 -30.02 9.79
CA ASP A 569 11.87 -28.83 9.37
C ASP A 569 13.05 -28.53 10.31
N ALA A 570 12.87 -28.68 11.62
CA ALA A 570 13.93 -28.52 12.60
C ALA A 570 15.03 -29.57 12.44
N ILE A 571 14.65 -30.84 12.18
CA ILE A 571 15.61 -31.92 11.88
C ILE A 571 16.39 -31.62 10.59
N ALA A 572 15.70 -31.17 9.54
CA ALA A 572 16.34 -30.82 8.26
C ALA A 572 17.35 -29.67 8.44
N ALA A 573 16.98 -28.64 9.18
CA ALA A 573 17.86 -27.51 9.48
C ALA A 573 19.10 -27.95 10.26
N ARG A 574 18.94 -28.76 11.31
CA ARG A 574 20.05 -29.28 12.10
C ARG A 574 20.98 -30.17 11.24
N THR A 575 20.42 -31.09 10.47
CA THR A 575 21.20 -31.99 9.59
C THR A 575 22.02 -31.20 8.57
N THR A 576 21.43 -30.18 7.97
CA THR A 576 22.10 -29.30 6.99
C THR A 576 23.23 -28.51 7.66
N TYR A 577 22.97 -27.93 8.84
CA TYR A 577 23.97 -27.20 9.61
C TYR A 577 25.18 -28.08 9.95
N ASP A 578 24.97 -29.31 10.47
CA ASP A 578 26.03 -30.24 10.82
C ASP A 578 26.82 -30.68 9.58
N ALA A 579 26.16 -30.85 8.43
CA ALA A 579 26.83 -31.18 7.17
C ALA A 579 27.70 -30.04 6.66
N LEU A 580 27.20 -28.79 6.69
CA LEU A 580 27.94 -27.60 6.29
C LEU A 580 29.16 -27.35 7.20
N CYS A 581 28.99 -27.51 8.50
CA CYS A 581 30.09 -27.40 9.45
C CYS A 581 31.19 -28.43 9.14
N ARG A 582 30.85 -29.70 8.96
CA ARG A 582 31.82 -30.76 8.58
C ARG A 582 32.54 -30.46 7.27
N GLN A 583 31.79 -30.04 6.24
CA GLN A 583 32.35 -29.69 4.94
C GLN A 583 33.40 -28.57 5.04
N ARG A 584 33.15 -27.61 5.92
CA ARG A 584 33.99 -26.40 6.10
C ARG A 584 35.06 -26.53 7.19
N GLY A 585 35.18 -27.70 7.85
CA GLY A 585 36.10 -27.91 8.95
C GLY A 585 35.77 -27.12 10.22
N ILE A 586 34.48 -26.74 10.40
CA ILE A 586 33.95 -25.99 11.53
C ILE A 586 33.37 -26.97 12.55
N VAL A 587 33.54 -26.73 13.83
CA VAL A 587 32.96 -27.54 14.91
C VAL A 587 31.46 -27.13 15.07
N PRO A 588 30.52 -28.06 14.89
CA PRO A 588 29.11 -27.75 15.13
C PRO A 588 28.89 -27.42 16.61
N LEU A 589 28.17 -26.36 16.88
CA LEU A 589 27.75 -25.97 18.22
C LEU A 589 26.42 -26.66 18.61
N ALA A 590 26.25 -26.92 19.90
CA ALA A 590 24.97 -27.37 20.43
C ALA A 590 23.94 -26.22 20.41
N ASP A 591 22.66 -26.56 20.39
CA ASP A 591 21.58 -25.59 20.23
C ASP A 591 21.55 -24.56 21.38
N ASP A 592 21.83 -24.98 22.60
CA ASP A 592 21.93 -24.13 23.79
C ASP A 592 23.12 -23.14 23.73
N ALA A 593 24.23 -23.53 23.09
CA ALA A 593 25.37 -22.65 22.87
C ALA A 593 25.10 -21.55 21.82
N LEU A 594 24.07 -21.77 20.97
CA LEU A 594 23.65 -20.82 19.94
C LEU A 594 22.54 -19.88 20.41
N GLU A 595 21.92 -20.15 21.57
CA GLU A 595 20.90 -19.25 22.10
C GLU A 595 21.54 -17.92 22.49
N PRO A 596 20.94 -16.76 22.09
CA PRO A 596 21.46 -15.47 22.44
C PRO A 596 21.44 -15.28 23.97
N LYS A 597 22.56 -14.87 24.52
CA LYS A 597 22.58 -14.53 25.94
C LYS A 597 21.71 -13.29 26.21
N PRO A 598 20.93 -13.29 27.29
CA PRO A 598 20.16 -12.11 27.66
C PRO A 598 21.07 -10.90 27.82
N THR A 599 20.73 -9.80 27.17
CA THR A 599 21.42 -8.52 27.32
C THR A 599 20.49 -7.52 28.04
N ALA A 600 21.08 -6.53 28.69
CA ALA A 600 20.29 -5.49 29.37
C ALA A 600 19.33 -4.79 28.39
N LYS A 601 19.79 -4.49 27.18
CA LYS A 601 18.96 -3.90 26.13
C LYS A 601 17.85 -4.86 25.65
N GLY A 602 18.23 -6.13 25.40
CA GLY A 602 17.29 -7.15 24.88
C GLY A 602 16.19 -7.55 25.86
N SER A 603 16.42 -7.41 27.16
CA SER A 603 15.44 -7.80 28.20
C SER A 603 14.41 -6.69 28.51
N ARG A 604 14.58 -5.48 27.98
CA ARG A 604 13.63 -4.38 28.19
C ARG A 604 12.30 -4.68 27.52
N VAL A 605 11.19 -4.26 28.14
CA VAL A 605 9.84 -4.43 27.59
C VAL A 605 9.30 -3.06 27.18
N PRO A 606 9.19 -2.77 25.86
CA PRO A 606 8.59 -1.54 25.40
C PRO A 606 7.07 -1.61 25.49
N VAL A 607 6.46 -0.46 25.80
CA VAL A 607 5.01 -0.29 25.90
C VAL A 607 4.61 0.90 25.04
N ARG A 608 3.67 0.72 24.15
CA ARG A 608 3.13 1.80 23.32
C ARG A 608 2.44 2.87 24.18
N SER A 609 2.62 4.13 23.83
CA SER A 609 1.96 5.26 24.52
C SER A 609 0.46 5.25 24.23
N GLU A 610 -0.35 5.64 25.21
CA GLU A 610 -1.78 5.83 25.03
C GLU A 610 -2.13 7.14 24.30
N THR A 611 -1.22 8.10 24.31
CA THR A 611 -1.41 9.42 23.67
C THR A 611 -0.98 9.45 22.21
N VAL A 612 -0.01 8.59 21.82
CA VAL A 612 0.46 8.45 20.44
C VAL A 612 0.05 7.07 19.93
N GLN A 613 -1.19 6.95 19.49
CA GLN A 613 -1.76 5.73 18.92
C GLN A 613 -2.03 5.90 17.44
N GLY A 614 -1.71 4.89 16.63
CA GLY A 614 -1.77 4.91 15.19
C GLY A 614 -0.39 5.14 14.56
N PRO A 615 -0.30 5.21 13.24
CA PRO A 615 0.95 5.42 12.53
C PRO A 615 1.66 6.69 13.00
N THR A 616 2.99 6.62 13.12
CA THR A 616 3.82 7.78 13.47
C THR A 616 4.14 8.65 12.26
N ASN A 617 4.07 8.05 11.06
CA ASN A 617 4.22 8.75 9.79
C ASN A 617 2.86 8.75 9.07
N LEU A 618 2.32 9.94 8.85
CA LEU A 618 1.08 10.24 8.13
C LEU A 618 1.44 11.18 6.97
N TYR A 619 0.70 11.20 5.90
CA TYR A 619 1.05 11.76 4.59
C TYR A 619 1.91 13.04 4.58
N TYR A 620 1.53 14.06 5.38
CA TYR A 620 2.30 15.31 5.54
C TYR A 620 2.73 15.54 6.99
N TYR A 621 2.74 14.50 7.82
CA TYR A 621 3.04 14.62 9.23
C TYR A 621 3.87 13.45 9.72
N ASP A 622 5.00 13.76 10.32
CA ASP A 622 5.88 12.79 10.98
C ASP A 622 6.00 13.14 12.46
N GLN A 623 5.56 12.24 13.33
CA GLN A 623 5.59 12.43 14.79
C GLN A 623 7.02 12.59 15.32
N LEU A 624 7.99 11.87 14.73
CA LEU A 624 9.38 11.96 15.16
C LEU A 624 9.94 13.34 14.83
N ALA A 625 9.74 13.81 13.59
CA ALA A 625 10.16 15.13 13.16
C ALA A 625 9.43 16.24 13.95
N ALA A 626 8.12 16.08 14.18
CA ALA A 626 7.33 17.06 14.94
C ALA A 626 7.77 17.20 16.41
N THR A 627 8.31 16.11 17.00
CA THR A 627 8.73 16.10 18.43
C THR A 627 10.20 16.38 18.62
N LEU A 628 11.06 15.87 17.75
CA LEU A 628 12.52 15.92 17.89
C LEU A 628 13.17 16.99 16.99
N GLY A 629 12.41 17.57 16.03
CA GLY A 629 12.94 18.56 15.10
C GLY A 629 14.07 17.99 14.23
N GLU A 630 15.17 18.74 14.11
CA GLU A 630 16.37 18.30 13.36
C GLU A 630 17.20 17.23 14.11
N ASP A 631 16.88 16.93 15.37
CA ASP A 631 17.59 15.96 16.21
C ASP A 631 17.08 14.51 16.03
N VAL A 632 16.32 14.22 14.96
CA VAL A 632 15.91 12.83 14.63
C VAL A 632 17.16 12.05 14.22
N PRO A 633 17.59 11.05 15.00
CA PRO A 633 18.76 10.26 14.62
C PRO A 633 18.42 9.37 13.41
N PRO A 634 19.40 9.05 12.57
CA PRO A 634 19.18 8.08 11.50
C PRO A 634 18.82 6.72 12.08
N VAL A 635 17.81 6.08 11.49
CA VAL A 635 17.35 4.74 11.84
C VAL A 635 17.89 3.75 10.81
N SER A 636 18.49 2.65 11.30
CA SER A 636 19.10 1.62 10.45
C SER A 636 18.10 0.56 9.95
N LEU A 637 16.88 0.54 10.48
CA LEU A 637 15.81 -0.36 10.04
C LEU A 637 15.11 0.22 8.82
N ASP A 638 14.74 -0.64 7.87
CA ASP A 638 13.85 -0.27 6.79
C ASP A 638 12.41 -0.03 7.29
N GLU A 639 11.56 0.52 6.43
CA GLU A 639 10.20 0.93 6.80
C GLU A 639 9.32 -0.25 7.23
N LEU A 640 9.46 -1.43 6.58
CA LEU A 640 8.73 -2.64 6.95
C LEU A 640 9.10 -3.12 8.35
N ALA A 641 10.42 -3.13 8.65
CA ALA A 641 10.91 -3.52 9.96
C ALA A 641 10.49 -2.50 11.04
N GLN A 642 10.52 -1.19 10.75
CA GLN A 642 10.05 -0.16 11.66
C GLN A 642 8.56 -0.33 11.99
N PHE A 643 7.74 -0.58 10.98
CA PHE A 643 6.30 -0.81 11.14
C PHE A 643 6.02 -2.03 12.03
N GLU A 644 6.66 -3.17 11.75
CA GLU A 644 6.47 -4.39 12.52
C GLU A 644 7.05 -4.31 13.93
N VAL A 645 8.21 -3.66 14.14
CA VAL A 645 8.75 -3.41 15.48
C VAL A 645 7.74 -2.65 16.36
N LEU A 646 7.11 -1.60 15.79
CA LEU A 646 6.09 -0.83 16.52
C LEU A 646 4.83 -1.67 16.76
N ASN A 647 4.39 -2.44 15.77
CA ASN A 647 3.22 -3.31 15.89
C ASN A 647 3.40 -4.43 16.90
N PHE A 648 4.60 -5.06 16.97
CA PHE A 648 4.90 -6.07 18.00
C PHE A 648 5.11 -5.49 19.40
N THR A 649 5.12 -4.15 19.56
CA THR A 649 5.24 -3.47 20.86
C THR A 649 3.92 -3.52 21.63
N ASP A 650 3.62 -4.69 22.21
CA ASP A 650 2.38 -5.00 22.94
C ASP A 650 2.48 -4.82 24.47
N GLY A 651 3.62 -4.34 24.95
CA GLY A 651 3.89 -4.19 26.39
C GLY A 651 4.12 -5.53 27.13
N ARG A 652 4.34 -6.62 26.43
CA ARG A 652 4.63 -7.96 26.97
C ARG A 652 5.94 -8.51 26.44
N ARG A 653 6.16 -8.38 25.12
CA ARG A 653 7.37 -8.83 24.46
C ARG A 653 8.56 -7.97 24.86
N THR A 654 9.68 -8.64 25.08
CA THR A 654 10.98 -7.98 25.21
C THR A 654 11.50 -7.51 23.85
N VAL A 655 12.47 -6.60 23.86
CA VAL A 655 13.16 -6.16 22.63
C VAL A 655 13.74 -7.34 21.85
N ALA A 656 14.27 -8.38 22.55
CA ALA A 656 14.78 -9.59 21.91
C ALA A 656 13.67 -10.39 21.22
N GLU A 657 12.51 -10.55 21.86
CA GLU A 657 11.36 -11.27 21.28
C GLU A 657 10.74 -10.51 20.10
N ILE A 658 10.71 -9.16 20.15
CA ILE A 658 10.29 -8.34 19.02
C ILE A 658 11.26 -8.51 17.84
N ARG A 659 12.58 -8.40 18.10
CA ARG A 659 13.60 -8.65 17.09
C ARG A 659 13.45 -10.02 16.43
N ASP A 660 13.23 -11.06 17.22
CA ASP A 660 13.08 -12.41 16.71
C ASP A 660 11.82 -12.57 15.86
N ALA A 661 10.71 -11.94 16.25
CA ALA A 661 9.47 -11.97 15.50
C ALA A 661 9.63 -11.29 14.13
N VAL A 662 10.18 -10.07 14.10
CA VAL A 662 10.42 -9.31 12.87
C VAL A 662 11.41 -10.02 11.97
N SER A 663 12.52 -10.55 12.52
CA SER A 663 13.51 -11.30 11.73
C SER A 663 13.00 -12.60 11.13
N ALA A 664 11.97 -13.18 11.73
CA ALA A 664 11.35 -14.40 11.19
C ALA A 664 10.43 -14.12 10.01
N GLU A 665 9.81 -12.97 9.96
CA GLU A 665 8.96 -12.50 8.86
C GLU A 665 9.77 -11.93 7.71
N LEU A 666 10.65 -11.00 8.02
CA LEU A 666 11.47 -10.24 7.07
C LEU A 666 12.89 -10.82 6.94
N ASP A 667 13.88 -9.98 6.79
CA ASP A 667 15.28 -10.33 6.86
C ASP A 667 15.81 -10.20 8.29
N PRO A 668 16.86 -10.98 8.67
CA PRO A 668 17.44 -10.88 10.00
C PRO A 668 17.95 -9.49 10.34
N ILE A 669 17.46 -8.91 11.43
CA ILE A 669 17.86 -7.62 11.96
C ILE A 669 18.65 -7.79 13.28
N SER A 670 19.44 -6.79 13.65
CA SER A 670 20.19 -6.84 14.90
C SER A 670 19.33 -6.37 16.09
N ILE A 671 19.68 -6.83 17.29
CA ILE A 671 19.00 -6.39 18.51
C ILE A 671 19.34 -4.92 18.82
N GLU A 672 20.51 -4.48 18.41
CA GLU A 672 20.99 -3.11 18.53
C GLU A 672 20.10 -2.18 17.71
N ALA A 673 19.83 -2.51 16.43
CA ALA A 673 18.99 -1.70 15.55
C ALA A 673 17.55 -1.57 16.10
N VAL A 674 16.98 -2.67 16.61
CA VAL A 674 15.64 -2.63 17.24
C VAL A 674 15.65 -1.79 18.52
N SER A 675 16.69 -1.94 19.37
CA SER A 675 16.80 -1.15 20.60
C SER A 675 16.98 0.34 20.29
N GLU A 676 17.81 0.70 19.32
CA GLU A 676 18.05 2.09 18.91
C GLU A 676 16.77 2.72 18.37
N TYR A 677 16.03 2.02 17.50
CA TYR A 677 14.75 2.53 17.00
C TYR A 677 13.72 2.73 18.12
N LEU A 678 13.57 1.76 19.03
CA LEU A 678 12.68 1.90 20.18
C LEU A 678 13.11 3.01 21.15
N GLU A 679 14.40 3.32 21.25
CA GLU A 679 14.91 4.46 22.03
C GLU A 679 14.58 5.81 21.35
N VAL A 680 14.62 5.88 20.00
CA VAL A 680 14.14 7.05 19.25
C VAL A 680 12.65 7.25 19.47
N LEU A 681 11.85 6.19 19.36
CA LEU A 681 10.41 6.23 19.64
C LEU A 681 10.11 6.64 21.10
N ALA A 682 10.95 6.23 22.05
CA ALA A 682 10.80 6.62 23.45
C ALA A 682 11.10 8.12 23.69
N ARG A 683 12.13 8.66 23.01
CA ARG A 683 12.42 10.10 23.02
C ARG A 683 11.27 10.93 22.43
N ALA A 684 10.60 10.40 21.39
CA ALA A 684 9.44 11.03 20.76
C ALA A 684 8.12 10.78 21.52
N GLY A 685 8.13 10.09 22.66
CA GLY A 685 6.94 9.80 23.46
C GLY A 685 5.99 8.76 22.86
N VAL A 686 6.43 8.04 21.80
CA VAL A 686 5.63 6.99 21.14
C VAL A 686 5.58 5.70 21.95
N VAL A 687 6.69 5.37 22.60
CA VAL A 687 6.80 4.20 23.48
C VAL A 687 7.42 4.60 24.82
N ARG A 688 7.25 3.76 25.83
CA ARG A 688 8.00 3.81 27.08
C ARG A 688 8.48 2.41 27.43
N PHE A 689 9.52 2.29 28.22
CA PHE A 689 9.97 0.99 28.73
C PHE A 689 9.39 0.75 30.12
N ARG A 690 9.03 -0.49 30.42
CA ARG A 690 8.70 -0.90 31.77
C ARG A 690 9.95 -0.79 32.66
N GLU A 691 9.76 -0.34 33.89
CA GLU A 691 10.76 -0.39 34.94
C GLU A 691 11.07 -1.82 35.39
#